data_a7aba17eefddedaf1c7db0d964885be4
#
_entry.id   a7aba17eefddedaf1c7db0d964885be4
#
_cell.length_a   1.000
_cell.length_b   1.000
_cell.length_c   1.000
_cell.angle_alpha   90.00
_cell.angle_beta   90.00
_cell.angle_gamma   90.00
#
_symmetry.space_group_name_H-M   'P 1'
#
loop_
_entity.id
_entity.type
_entity.pdbx_description
1 polymer ?
#
loop_
_entity_poly.entity_id
_entity_poly.type
_entity_poly.pdbx_seq_one_letter_code
_entity_poly.pdbx_strand_id
1 'polypeptide(L)'
;MKITHSGVFVGPNRYTRGKAIRLTVDYGQHGSGERFRKELPAVMTKLADWGQADWLPAKGEAGAIHAALALELQRRSGVNSGYCEARAVAEGEVHVLFGYDDEDVGLSGGELALDVLDFIAYGERAARSWKELSEAYDDFLHLAERQTLGPSTRSLIQAAEARDIPWFRLNHQSLIQMGHGKFQKRIEATTTSGTSMIATEIAKDKSLAYQILNDLGLPVAKQRLVYKLSRAISAAEKIGYPVVLKPVDGNHGRGVTVNVLNEEQLEAAYDIAKEHSDGILVEQMVKGFDHRLLVINGKLEAAALRMPGRVVGDGKQSVKQLVAEVNKDPRRGIGHEKELTQIQLDVQALKCLTDVGYTVESVPKKGELVLLRKTANLSTGGTAIDVTDIIHPDNREMAERVIKAVGLDIGGVDFLSEDITVSYKDNGAGICEVNAGPGFRMHVAPSEGKPRDIAAKVIEMMFPAGSSARIPTAALTGTNGKTTTARMLAHVLRMAGHHVGLTTTDAVYINGNLVVKGDMTGPKAAGMVLRDPTVDAAVLETARGGILRAGLGWDWCDVGAVLNVTEDHMGLGGINTLDELAEVKRIVVEVAKDCAVLNADDPQCLKMADHTTATHICYVTLDQHHPLVKEHIRLGHRAVVLETADHGETIVIHDGGHHYPLIRPQLIPATMEGKATHNTQNAMFVAAMAYAMGKSLDDIRQGLRTFDMSFSQTPGRNNVYDEHGFRVILDYGHNPAAIQAMTQLVERMKPRGRRIVQIGAPGDRRNSDYETICKIIAGHFDIYICDRDDDLRGRAPDEVPKLMQGYLLAAGIKPEQILVIPEEPKALETMLGMAQPNDLLLIFGSIVTRCWKQIIYFKPAWASEEKPDEAKSEKLPSLKKLYPNLVSDERGVRLAK
;
A
#
# COMPACT_ATOMS: atom_id res chain seq x y z
N MET A 1 17.58 30.37 -0.08
CA MET A 1 16.93 29.35 -0.95
C MET A 1 15.66 28.88 -0.28
N LYS A 2 14.64 28.38 -1.04
CA LYS A 2 13.34 28.06 -0.43
C LYS A 2 12.64 26.92 -1.17
N ILE A 3 12.10 25.95 -0.40
CA ILE A 3 11.13 24.98 -0.91
C ILE A 3 9.77 25.67 -0.99
N THR A 4 9.17 25.75 -2.18
CA THR A 4 7.86 26.36 -2.42
C THR A 4 6.74 25.35 -2.31
N HIS A 5 6.99 24.10 -2.74
CA HIS A 5 6.04 22.99 -2.66
C HIS A 5 6.75 21.66 -2.45
N SER A 6 6.10 20.73 -1.77
CA SER A 6 6.50 19.34 -1.67
C SER A 6 5.40 18.40 -2.17
N GLY A 7 5.78 17.24 -2.70
CA GLY A 7 4.85 16.19 -3.11
C GLY A 7 5.48 14.82 -2.90
N VAL A 8 4.69 13.88 -2.39
CA VAL A 8 5.13 12.51 -2.10
C VAL A 8 4.36 11.54 -2.98
N PHE A 9 5.08 10.77 -3.77
CA PHE A 9 4.54 9.75 -4.67
C PHE A 9 4.82 8.36 -4.09
N VAL A 10 3.76 7.67 -3.74
CA VAL A 10 3.85 6.38 -3.02
C VAL A 10 4.04 5.15 -3.92
N GLY A 11 4.06 5.34 -5.23
CA GLY A 11 4.26 4.30 -6.24
C GLY A 11 4.46 4.90 -7.63
N PRO A 12 4.20 4.15 -8.72
CA PRO A 12 4.35 4.61 -10.09
C PRO A 12 3.69 5.97 -10.34
N ASN A 13 4.42 6.87 -10.96
CA ASN A 13 4.03 8.26 -11.17
C ASN A 13 4.63 8.79 -12.49
N ARG A 14 4.36 10.07 -12.83
CA ARG A 14 4.87 10.67 -14.07
C ARG A 14 6.41 10.80 -14.15
N TYR A 15 7.13 10.57 -13.07
CA TYR A 15 8.58 10.73 -13.00
C TYR A 15 9.32 9.40 -12.96
N THR A 16 8.80 8.44 -12.21
CA THR A 16 9.42 7.12 -12.02
C THR A 16 8.38 6.02 -11.78
N ARG A 17 8.81 4.75 -11.97
CA ARG A 17 7.99 3.58 -11.64
C ARG A 17 7.96 3.26 -10.14
N GLY A 18 8.84 3.87 -9.34
CA GLY A 18 8.93 3.68 -7.89
C GLY A 18 8.38 4.86 -7.10
N LYS A 19 8.61 4.81 -5.80
CA LYS A 19 8.33 5.90 -4.88
C LYS A 19 9.27 7.08 -5.13
N ALA A 20 8.78 8.31 -5.03
CA ALA A 20 9.59 9.51 -5.15
C ALA A 20 9.05 10.68 -4.32
N ILE A 21 9.94 11.52 -3.84
CA ILE A 21 9.63 12.84 -3.31
C ILE A 21 9.98 13.87 -4.39
N ARG A 22 9.11 14.86 -4.56
CA ARG A 22 9.34 16.03 -5.37
C ARG A 22 9.36 17.27 -4.48
N LEU A 23 10.46 17.98 -4.46
CA LEU A 23 10.55 19.32 -3.90
C LEU A 23 10.60 20.34 -5.05
N THR A 24 9.78 21.37 -5.01
CA THR A 24 9.90 22.54 -5.89
C THR A 24 10.73 23.57 -5.16
N VAL A 25 11.89 23.90 -5.69
CA VAL A 25 12.88 24.74 -5.00
C VAL A 25 13.24 25.94 -5.85
N ASP A 26 13.21 27.12 -5.22
CA ASP A 26 13.77 28.36 -5.77
C ASP A 26 15.19 28.55 -5.24
N TYR A 27 16.19 28.49 -6.14
CA TYR A 27 17.61 28.69 -5.81
C TYR A 27 18.06 30.14 -5.98
N GLY A 28 17.20 31.04 -6.47
CA GLY A 28 17.55 32.40 -6.78
C GLY A 28 18.76 32.48 -7.74
N GLN A 29 19.78 33.26 -7.40
CA GLN A 29 20.99 33.43 -8.22
C GLN A 29 21.98 32.24 -8.19
N HIS A 30 21.71 31.18 -7.41
CA HIS A 30 22.63 30.05 -7.22
C HIS A 30 22.29 28.81 -8.07
N GLY A 31 21.52 28.97 -9.12
CA GLY A 31 21.07 27.87 -9.99
C GLY A 31 22.17 27.09 -10.72
N SER A 32 23.35 27.69 -10.97
CA SER A 32 24.44 27.04 -11.72
C SER A 32 25.07 25.82 -11.00
N GLY A 33 24.96 25.71 -9.70
CA GLY A 33 25.49 24.60 -8.89
C GLY A 33 27.03 24.51 -8.81
N GLU A 34 27.79 25.35 -9.48
CA GLU A 34 29.26 25.26 -9.58
C GLU A 34 29.94 25.44 -8.22
N ARG A 35 29.47 26.39 -7.43
CA ARG A 35 29.97 26.63 -6.07
C ARG A 35 29.68 25.44 -5.15
N PHE A 36 28.50 24.87 -5.23
CA PHE A 36 28.10 23.71 -4.41
C PHE A 36 29.02 22.53 -4.68
N ARG A 37 29.27 22.20 -5.94
CA ARG A 37 30.14 21.09 -6.34
C ARG A 37 31.55 21.24 -5.75
N LYS A 38 32.07 22.44 -5.71
CA LYS A 38 33.43 22.73 -5.19
C LYS A 38 33.49 22.63 -3.66
N GLU A 39 32.50 23.15 -2.96
CA GLU A 39 32.57 23.34 -1.50
C GLU A 39 31.88 22.23 -0.71
N LEU A 40 30.89 21.52 -1.30
CA LEU A 40 30.10 20.48 -0.63
C LEU A 40 30.94 19.33 -0.01
N PRO A 41 31.96 18.77 -0.67
CA PRO A 41 32.74 17.68 -0.07
C PRO A 41 33.42 18.09 1.25
N ALA A 42 33.94 19.30 1.33
CA ALA A 42 34.59 19.82 2.55
C ALA A 42 33.56 20.04 3.68
N VAL A 43 32.37 20.53 3.36
CA VAL A 43 31.28 20.72 4.33
C VAL A 43 30.82 19.38 4.88
N MET A 44 30.60 18.40 4.03
CA MET A 44 30.13 17.07 4.44
C MET A 44 31.18 16.32 5.25
N THR A 45 32.47 16.41 4.89
CA THR A 45 33.55 15.83 5.68
C THR A 45 33.61 16.47 7.09
N LYS A 46 33.38 17.78 7.20
CA LYS A 46 33.36 18.47 8.48
C LYS A 46 32.13 18.09 9.32
N LEU A 47 30.98 17.87 8.71
CA LEU A 47 29.74 17.45 9.41
C LEU A 47 29.83 16.02 9.95
N ALA A 48 30.38 15.07 9.14
CA ALA A 48 30.16 13.64 9.38
C ALA A 48 31.33 12.74 8.93
N ASP A 49 32.52 13.24 8.77
CA ASP A 49 33.69 12.46 8.29
C ASP A 49 33.37 11.65 6.98
N TRP A 50 32.65 12.28 6.06
CA TRP A 50 32.31 11.67 4.78
C TRP A 50 33.58 11.58 3.92
N GLY A 51 33.87 10.40 3.43
CA GLY A 51 34.99 10.15 2.52
C GLY A 51 34.86 10.84 1.16
N GLN A 52 35.46 10.26 0.12
CA GLN A 52 35.34 10.82 -1.24
C GLN A 52 33.87 10.92 -1.68
N ALA A 53 33.52 12.03 -2.35
CA ALA A 53 32.16 12.32 -2.80
C ALA A 53 31.89 11.83 -4.24
N ASP A 54 32.12 10.55 -4.49
CA ASP A 54 31.94 9.89 -5.81
C ASP A 54 30.47 9.85 -6.26
N TRP A 55 29.53 9.99 -5.31
CA TRP A 55 28.10 10.12 -5.58
C TRP A 55 27.72 11.50 -6.17
N LEU A 56 28.59 12.50 -6.09
CA LEU A 56 28.32 13.87 -6.54
C LEU A 56 28.31 13.92 -8.08
N PRO A 57 27.28 14.51 -8.71
CA PRO A 57 27.22 14.64 -10.17
C PRO A 57 28.45 15.38 -10.72
N ALA A 58 29.13 14.78 -11.69
CA ALA A 58 30.34 15.37 -12.32
C ALA A 58 30.01 16.70 -13.03
N LYS A 59 28.78 16.82 -13.54
CA LYS A 59 28.21 18.04 -14.13
C LYS A 59 26.78 18.17 -13.63
N GLY A 60 26.27 19.37 -13.44
CA GLY A 60 24.87 19.57 -13.06
C GLY A 60 24.65 20.92 -12.38
N GLU A 61 23.39 21.33 -12.42
CA GLU A 61 22.88 22.52 -11.74
C GLU A 61 22.61 22.24 -10.26
N ALA A 62 22.27 23.27 -9.50
CA ALA A 62 21.98 23.17 -8.07
C ALA A 62 20.93 22.09 -7.74
N GLY A 63 19.89 21.97 -8.55
CA GLY A 63 18.84 20.96 -8.35
C GLY A 63 19.34 19.51 -8.44
N ALA A 64 20.24 19.22 -9.38
CA ALA A 64 20.83 17.87 -9.51
C ALA A 64 21.72 17.52 -8.33
N ILE A 65 22.48 18.50 -7.81
CA ILE A 65 23.32 18.34 -6.62
C ILE A 65 22.45 18.13 -5.38
N HIS A 66 21.36 18.88 -5.26
CA HIS A 66 20.38 18.73 -4.17
C HIS A 66 19.75 17.34 -4.16
N ALA A 67 19.26 16.86 -5.30
CA ALA A 67 18.67 15.53 -5.42
C ALA A 67 19.66 14.42 -5.04
N ALA A 68 20.90 14.53 -5.52
CA ALA A 68 21.97 13.59 -5.19
C ALA A 68 22.34 13.60 -3.70
N LEU A 69 22.41 14.80 -3.08
CA LEU A 69 22.69 14.93 -1.65
C LEU A 69 21.55 14.37 -0.79
N ALA A 70 20.30 14.70 -1.11
CA ALA A 70 19.13 14.16 -0.41
C ALA A 70 19.08 12.62 -0.48
N LEU A 71 19.46 12.04 -1.61
CA LEU A 71 19.55 10.59 -1.77
C LEU A 71 20.71 10.00 -0.97
N GLU A 72 21.89 10.64 -0.98
CA GLU A 72 23.06 10.17 -0.25
C GLU A 72 22.88 10.27 1.27
N LEU A 73 22.24 11.33 1.79
CA LEU A 73 21.85 11.43 3.21
C LEU A 73 21.01 10.20 3.63
N GLN A 74 20.01 9.84 2.83
CA GLN A 74 19.20 8.67 3.08
C GLN A 74 20.01 7.36 3.00
N ARG A 75 20.93 7.21 2.03
CA ARG A 75 21.80 6.03 1.93
C ARG A 75 22.69 5.85 3.14
N ARG A 76 23.22 6.94 3.69
CA ARG A 76 24.04 6.93 4.92
C ARG A 76 23.23 6.51 6.14
N SER A 77 21.94 6.77 6.16
CA SER A 77 21.04 6.28 7.18
C SER A 77 20.50 4.86 6.92
N GLY A 78 20.99 4.17 5.87
CA GLY A 78 20.66 2.77 5.56
C GLY A 78 19.49 2.58 4.59
N VAL A 79 19.00 3.65 3.95
CA VAL A 79 17.97 3.59 2.90
C VAL A 79 18.64 3.27 1.55
N ASN A 80 18.05 2.40 0.74
CA ASN A 80 18.64 1.96 -0.53
C ASN A 80 17.76 2.34 -1.73
N SER A 81 17.56 3.65 -1.97
CA SER A 81 16.93 4.16 -3.18
C SER A 81 17.96 4.56 -4.23
N GLY A 82 17.65 4.37 -5.53
CA GLY A 82 18.56 4.65 -6.64
C GLY A 82 18.17 5.84 -7.53
N TYR A 83 16.94 6.39 -7.38
CA TYR A 83 16.42 7.40 -8.27
C TYR A 83 16.69 8.83 -7.75
N CYS A 84 17.32 9.66 -8.59
CA CYS A 84 17.38 11.12 -8.38
C CYS A 84 17.44 11.85 -9.73
N GLU A 85 16.76 12.99 -9.83
CA GLU A 85 16.66 13.80 -11.03
C GLU A 85 16.33 15.26 -10.66
N ALA A 86 16.67 16.21 -11.54
CA ALA A 86 16.22 17.59 -11.43
C ALA A 86 15.62 18.05 -12.77
N ARG A 87 14.50 18.76 -12.70
CA ARG A 87 13.80 19.30 -13.90
C ARG A 87 13.49 20.78 -13.71
N ALA A 88 13.95 21.63 -14.60
CA ALA A 88 13.55 23.03 -14.62
C ALA A 88 12.04 23.15 -14.89
N VAL A 89 11.35 24.05 -14.17
CA VAL A 89 9.89 24.28 -14.28
C VAL A 89 9.62 25.68 -14.80
N ALA A 90 10.25 26.69 -14.20
CA ALA A 90 10.15 28.09 -14.56
C ALA A 90 11.48 28.77 -14.27
N GLU A 91 11.62 30.07 -14.61
CA GLU A 91 12.82 30.82 -14.31
C GLU A 91 13.06 30.86 -12.79
N GLY A 92 14.16 30.20 -12.34
CA GLY A 92 14.55 30.11 -10.93
C GLY A 92 13.93 28.95 -10.15
N GLU A 93 12.87 28.26 -10.64
CA GLU A 93 12.25 27.13 -9.98
C GLU A 93 12.64 25.78 -10.61
N VAL A 94 12.99 24.82 -9.76
CA VAL A 94 13.41 23.47 -10.17
C VAL A 94 12.64 22.43 -9.37
N HIS A 95 12.13 21.40 -10.04
CA HIS A 95 11.70 20.17 -9.41
C HIS A 95 12.92 19.31 -9.08
N VAL A 96 13.16 19.09 -7.80
CA VAL A 96 14.16 18.18 -7.25
C VAL A 96 13.44 16.88 -6.92
N LEU A 97 13.85 15.77 -7.52
CA LEU A 97 13.20 14.47 -7.46
C LEU A 97 14.18 13.44 -6.93
N PHE A 98 13.78 12.66 -5.92
CA PHE A 98 14.59 11.57 -5.40
C PHE A 98 13.72 10.48 -4.80
N GLY A 99 14.20 9.24 -4.84
CA GLY A 99 13.53 8.09 -4.27
C GLY A 99 13.62 8.05 -2.74
N TYR A 100 12.71 7.30 -2.10
CA TYR A 100 12.67 7.14 -0.65
C TYR A 100 12.12 5.77 -0.25
N ASP A 101 12.46 5.30 0.94
CA ASP A 101 11.85 4.12 1.58
C ASP A 101 10.82 4.55 2.63
N ASP A 102 11.20 5.51 3.50
CA ASP A 102 10.32 6.12 4.50
C ASP A 102 10.08 7.61 4.17
N GLU A 103 8.81 8.04 4.25
CA GLU A 103 8.38 9.39 3.84
C GLU A 103 9.02 10.49 4.68
N ASP A 104 9.01 10.33 6.01
CA ASP A 104 9.54 11.34 6.94
C ASP A 104 11.05 11.48 6.79
N VAL A 105 11.77 10.37 6.63
CA VAL A 105 13.23 10.36 6.39
C VAL A 105 13.55 11.02 5.05
N GLY A 106 12.78 10.71 4.01
CA GLY A 106 12.96 11.30 2.69
C GLY A 106 12.75 12.82 2.68
N LEU A 107 11.67 13.30 3.28
CA LEU A 107 11.37 14.73 3.39
C LEU A 107 12.43 15.46 4.20
N SER A 108 12.77 14.96 5.39
CA SER A 108 13.81 15.55 6.25
C SER A 108 15.18 15.55 5.56
N GLY A 109 15.53 14.48 4.83
CA GLY A 109 16.76 14.41 4.05
C GLY A 109 16.81 15.45 2.92
N GLY A 110 15.68 15.70 2.26
CA GLY A 110 15.55 16.73 1.24
C GLY A 110 15.68 18.16 1.82
N GLU A 111 15.05 18.43 2.95
CA GLU A 111 15.15 19.71 3.64
C GLU A 111 16.58 19.96 4.17
N LEU A 112 17.17 18.98 4.81
CA LEU A 112 18.56 19.07 5.30
C LEU A 112 19.56 19.29 4.14
N ALA A 113 19.34 18.63 3.01
CA ALA A 113 20.16 18.85 1.81
C ALA A 113 20.10 20.32 1.35
N LEU A 114 18.91 20.95 1.39
CA LEU A 114 18.76 22.36 1.07
C LEU A 114 19.48 23.26 2.09
N ASP A 115 19.35 22.97 3.39
CA ASP A 115 20.04 23.72 4.45
C ASP A 115 21.56 23.68 4.29
N VAL A 116 22.13 22.52 3.90
CA VAL A 116 23.57 22.38 3.58
C VAL A 116 23.95 23.27 2.39
N LEU A 117 23.16 23.27 1.33
CA LEU A 117 23.41 24.13 0.17
C LEU A 117 23.26 25.62 0.50
N ASP A 118 22.28 25.97 1.33
CA ASP A 118 22.07 27.35 1.80
C ASP A 118 23.27 27.84 2.63
N PHE A 119 23.81 26.98 3.51
CA PHE A 119 25.02 27.28 4.27
C PHE A 119 26.25 27.50 3.36
N ILE A 120 26.43 26.70 2.32
CA ILE A 120 27.50 26.87 1.33
C ILE A 120 27.35 28.21 0.59
N ALA A 121 26.11 28.58 0.24
CA ALA A 121 25.83 29.80 -0.51
C ALA A 121 26.03 31.08 0.30
N TYR A 122 25.64 31.11 1.58
CA TYR A 122 25.52 32.30 2.37
C TYR A 122 26.42 32.33 3.63
N GLY A 123 27.03 31.19 4.02
CA GLY A 123 27.86 31.07 5.22
C GLY A 123 27.10 31.43 6.48
N GLU A 124 27.67 32.31 7.32
CA GLU A 124 27.05 32.77 8.58
C GLU A 124 25.75 33.58 8.37
N ARG A 125 25.37 33.88 7.12
CA ARG A 125 24.11 34.54 6.76
C ARG A 125 23.08 33.56 6.23
N ALA A 126 23.37 32.27 6.25
CA ALA A 126 22.42 31.22 5.90
C ALA A 126 21.25 31.15 6.90
N ALA A 127 20.19 30.49 6.53
CA ALA A 127 19.02 30.29 7.39
C ALA A 127 19.38 29.55 8.70
N ARG A 128 20.38 28.64 8.65
CA ARG A 128 20.94 27.94 9.82
C ARG A 128 22.44 28.23 9.98
N SER A 129 22.84 28.50 11.21
CA SER A 129 24.25 28.55 11.61
C SER A 129 24.89 27.15 11.53
N TRP A 130 26.22 27.07 11.57
CA TRP A 130 26.95 25.80 11.59
C TRP A 130 26.51 24.87 12.73
N LYS A 131 26.25 25.42 13.91
CA LYS A 131 25.80 24.66 15.09
C LYS A 131 24.41 24.05 14.84
N GLU A 132 23.45 24.85 14.37
CA GLU A 132 22.09 24.39 14.06
C GLU A 132 22.08 23.40 12.92
N LEU A 133 22.96 23.51 11.92
CA LEU A 133 23.10 22.54 10.85
C LEU A 133 23.61 21.18 11.35
N SER A 134 24.60 21.21 12.29
CA SER A 134 25.11 20.00 12.93
C SER A 134 24.03 19.31 13.79
N GLU A 135 23.28 20.09 14.57
CA GLU A 135 22.15 19.59 15.37
C GLU A 135 21.06 18.99 14.45
N ALA A 136 20.72 19.64 13.33
CA ALA A 136 19.75 19.13 12.37
C ALA A 136 20.21 17.82 11.69
N TYR A 137 21.51 17.66 11.46
CA TYR A 137 22.08 16.41 10.96
C TYR A 137 21.96 15.27 11.99
N ASP A 138 22.24 15.54 13.25
CA ASP A 138 22.07 14.57 14.34
C ASP A 138 20.60 14.17 14.51
N ASP A 139 19.69 15.16 14.47
CA ASP A 139 18.24 14.93 14.51
C ASP A 139 17.75 14.06 13.33
N PHE A 140 18.28 14.32 12.12
CA PHE A 140 18.00 13.49 10.93
C PHE A 140 18.45 12.04 11.12
N LEU A 141 19.67 11.82 11.67
CA LEU A 141 20.14 10.46 11.95
C LEU A 141 19.24 9.75 12.97
N HIS A 142 18.85 10.43 14.05
CA HIS A 142 17.93 9.88 15.05
C HIS A 142 16.52 9.59 14.49
N LEU A 143 16.02 10.44 13.57
CA LEU A 143 14.77 10.16 12.87
C LEU A 143 14.90 8.90 12.01
N ALA A 144 15.96 8.82 11.21
CA ALA A 144 16.22 7.69 10.35
C ALA A 144 16.37 6.38 11.12
N GLU A 145 17.09 6.38 12.26
CA GLU A 145 17.22 5.23 13.15
C GLU A 145 15.86 4.69 13.63
N ARG A 146 14.96 5.59 14.01
CA ARG A 146 13.63 5.23 14.52
C ARG A 146 12.69 4.69 13.42
N GLN A 147 12.81 5.24 12.21
CA GLN A 147 11.93 4.90 11.08
C GLN A 147 12.46 3.75 10.23
N THR A 148 13.76 3.51 10.26
CA THR A 148 14.39 2.45 9.46
C THR A 148 14.04 1.07 9.98
N LEU A 149 13.66 0.19 9.08
CA LEU A 149 13.39 -1.22 9.39
C LEU A 149 14.68 -1.95 9.78
N GLY A 150 14.65 -2.68 10.88
CA GLY A 150 15.79 -3.47 11.34
C GLY A 150 16.24 -4.53 10.31
N PRO A 151 17.50 -5.01 10.40
CA PRO A 151 18.10 -5.91 9.39
C PRO A 151 17.27 -7.17 9.09
N SER A 152 16.64 -7.77 10.09
CA SER A 152 15.79 -8.95 9.91
C SER A 152 14.54 -8.65 9.07
N THR A 153 13.84 -7.54 9.36
CA THR A 153 12.64 -7.14 8.60
C THR A 153 13.01 -6.71 7.18
N ARG A 154 14.13 -6.00 7.03
CA ARG A 154 14.62 -5.59 5.70
C ARG A 154 14.95 -6.79 4.82
N SER A 155 15.63 -7.81 5.35
CA SER A 155 15.93 -9.03 4.59
C SER A 155 14.67 -9.77 4.15
N LEU A 156 13.63 -9.81 5.00
CA LEU A 156 12.34 -10.41 4.67
C LEU A 156 11.63 -9.65 3.54
N ILE A 157 11.65 -8.32 3.57
CA ILE A 157 11.09 -7.50 2.50
C ILE A 157 11.83 -7.74 1.18
N GLN A 158 13.17 -7.72 1.19
CA GLN A 158 13.98 -7.98 0.01
C GLN A 158 13.71 -9.38 -0.59
N ALA A 159 13.56 -10.40 0.26
CA ALA A 159 13.20 -11.74 -0.20
C ALA A 159 11.76 -11.81 -0.76
N ALA A 160 10.83 -11.02 -0.22
CA ALA A 160 9.47 -10.90 -0.76
C ALA A 160 9.46 -10.19 -2.13
N GLU A 161 10.17 -9.06 -2.24
CA GLU A 161 10.33 -8.30 -3.50
C GLU A 161 10.99 -9.13 -4.61
N ALA A 162 12.01 -9.92 -4.27
CA ALA A 162 12.67 -10.83 -5.23
C ALA A 162 11.72 -11.90 -5.79
N ARG A 163 10.58 -12.16 -5.13
CA ARG A 163 9.52 -13.05 -5.57
C ARG A 163 8.26 -12.32 -6.04
N ASP A 164 8.37 -11.01 -6.28
CA ASP A 164 7.24 -10.15 -6.70
C ASP A 164 6.04 -10.19 -5.74
N ILE A 165 6.30 -10.39 -4.45
CA ILE A 165 5.29 -10.35 -3.38
C ILE A 165 5.14 -8.91 -2.89
N PRO A 166 3.96 -8.29 -3.03
CA PRO A 166 3.74 -6.92 -2.58
C PRO A 166 3.70 -6.86 -1.06
N TRP A 167 4.07 -5.72 -0.51
CA TRP A 167 4.07 -5.51 0.92
C TRP A 167 3.62 -4.11 1.34
N PHE A 168 3.11 -4.00 2.59
CA PHE A 168 2.70 -2.76 3.23
C PHE A 168 3.23 -2.72 4.65
N ARG A 169 3.81 -1.60 5.06
CA ARG A 169 4.12 -1.34 6.46
C ARG A 169 2.85 -0.88 7.17
N LEU A 170 2.44 -1.56 8.25
CA LEU A 170 1.18 -1.30 8.94
C LEU A 170 1.33 -0.42 10.19
N ASN A 171 2.54 -0.31 10.75
CA ASN A 171 2.85 0.54 11.90
C ASN A 171 4.23 1.20 11.74
N HIS A 172 4.60 2.09 12.65
CA HIS A 172 5.93 2.71 12.67
C HIS A 172 7.05 1.77 13.13
N GLN A 173 6.73 0.52 13.51
CA GLN A 173 7.70 -0.51 13.92
C GLN A 173 7.93 -1.49 12.76
N SER A 174 7.79 -2.79 13.04
CA SER A 174 8.14 -3.85 12.09
C SER A 174 6.95 -4.71 11.63
N LEU A 175 5.72 -4.26 11.86
CA LEU A 175 4.54 -5.00 11.39
C LEU A 175 4.36 -4.80 9.89
N ILE A 176 4.57 -5.86 9.12
CA ILE A 176 4.48 -5.88 7.67
C ILE A 176 3.34 -6.82 7.25
N GLN A 177 2.50 -6.34 6.35
CA GLN A 177 1.62 -7.19 5.56
C GLN A 177 2.33 -7.52 4.25
N MET A 178 2.37 -8.78 3.89
CA MET A 178 2.83 -9.30 2.60
C MET A 178 1.65 -9.90 1.85
N GLY A 179 1.54 -9.64 0.55
CA GLY A 179 0.40 -10.07 -0.27
C GLY A 179 -0.82 -9.16 -0.20
N HIS A 180 -1.72 -9.33 -1.18
CA HIS A 180 -2.95 -8.58 -1.35
C HIS A 180 -4.20 -9.39 -0.96
N GLY A 181 -5.23 -8.70 -0.46
CA GLY A 181 -6.56 -9.26 -0.26
C GLY A 181 -6.54 -10.54 0.58
N LYS A 182 -7.25 -11.56 0.14
CA LYS A 182 -7.34 -12.87 0.83
C LYS A 182 -6.01 -13.63 0.93
N PHE A 183 -5.02 -13.27 0.10
CA PHE A 183 -3.71 -13.92 0.13
C PHE A 183 -2.72 -13.25 1.07
N GLN A 184 -3.14 -12.19 1.77
CA GLN A 184 -2.27 -11.49 2.71
C GLN A 184 -1.81 -12.37 3.86
N LYS A 185 -0.57 -12.16 4.27
CA LYS A 185 0.02 -12.70 5.49
C LYS A 185 0.76 -11.58 6.21
N ARG A 186 0.85 -11.67 7.53
CA ARG A 186 1.52 -10.64 8.34
C ARG A 186 2.71 -11.22 9.05
N ILE A 187 3.72 -10.37 9.23
CA ILE A 187 4.90 -10.69 10.02
C ILE A 187 5.29 -9.46 10.84
N GLU A 188 5.63 -9.66 12.11
CA GLU A 188 6.19 -8.64 12.98
C GLU A 188 7.51 -9.17 13.55
N ALA A 189 8.60 -8.47 13.28
CA ALA A 189 9.96 -8.97 13.49
C ALA A 189 10.16 -10.34 12.81
N THR A 190 10.06 -11.44 13.57
CA THR A 190 10.18 -12.81 13.08
C THR A 190 9.00 -13.70 13.49
N THR A 191 7.90 -13.09 13.94
CA THR A 191 6.65 -13.76 14.31
C THR A 191 5.64 -13.56 13.18
N THR A 192 5.08 -14.65 12.65
CA THR A 192 4.13 -14.60 11.53
C THR A 192 2.68 -14.64 12.02
N SER A 193 1.73 -14.33 11.11
CA SER A 193 0.29 -14.55 11.38
C SER A 193 -0.09 -16.05 11.53
N GLY A 194 0.83 -16.97 11.22
CA GLY A 194 0.67 -18.41 11.45
C GLY A 194 1.23 -18.89 12.81
N THR A 195 2.02 -18.05 13.50
CA THR A 195 2.59 -18.40 14.80
C THR A 195 1.48 -18.53 15.84
N SER A 196 1.36 -19.72 16.45
CA SER A 196 0.36 -19.96 17.50
C SER A 196 0.68 -19.18 18.77
N MET A 197 -0.33 -18.50 19.32
CA MET A 197 -0.21 -17.84 20.62
C MET A 197 0.08 -18.86 21.74
N ILE A 198 -0.52 -20.05 21.68
CA ILE A 198 -0.25 -21.13 22.63
C ILE A 198 1.22 -21.53 22.59
N ALA A 199 1.79 -21.69 21.41
CA ALA A 199 3.21 -22.02 21.25
C ALA A 199 4.12 -20.91 21.79
N THR A 200 3.73 -19.66 21.60
CA THR A 200 4.45 -18.49 22.14
C THR A 200 4.41 -18.46 23.66
N GLU A 201 3.25 -18.74 24.27
CA GLU A 201 3.11 -18.81 25.74
C GLU A 201 3.90 -19.99 26.31
N ILE A 202 3.89 -21.17 25.67
CA ILE A 202 4.75 -22.30 26.05
C ILE A 202 6.23 -21.91 26.05
N ALA A 203 6.68 -21.25 24.96
CA ALA A 203 8.08 -20.83 24.85
C ALA A 203 8.49 -19.77 25.88
N LYS A 204 7.57 -18.90 26.32
CA LYS A 204 7.81 -17.91 27.40
C LYS A 204 7.87 -18.55 28.79
N ASP A 205 7.06 -19.55 29.05
CA ASP A 205 7.04 -20.26 30.35
C ASP A 205 8.14 -21.32 30.40
N LYS A 206 9.28 -20.96 31.00
CA LYS A 206 10.46 -21.87 31.13
C LYS A 206 10.14 -23.16 31.82
N SER A 207 9.20 -23.17 32.79
CA SER A 207 8.83 -24.37 33.53
C SER A 207 7.95 -25.30 32.68
N LEU A 208 6.99 -24.73 31.95
CA LEU A 208 6.11 -25.48 31.06
C LEU A 208 6.87 -26.02 29.84
N ALA A 209 7.71 -25.20 29.20
CA ALA A 209 8.59 -25.65 28.12
C ALA A 209 9.48 -26.81 28.56
N TYR A 210 10.13 -26.69 29.74
CA TYR A 210 10.93 -27.78 30.30
C TYR A 210 10.11 -29.05 30.45
N GLN A 211 8.93 -28.98 31.07
CA GLN A 211 8.08 -30.14 31.33
C GLN A 211 7.73 -30.85 30.01
N ILE A 212 7.24 -30.11 29.00
CA ILE A 212 6.89 -30.68 27.70
C ILE A 212 8.09 -31.35 27.04
N LEU A 213 9.26 -30.70 27.01
CA LEU A 213 10.45 -31.22 26.37
C LEU A 213 11.05 -32.42 27.10
N ASN A 214 11.03 -32.40 28.45
CA ASN A 214 11.46 -33.51 29.32
C ASN A 214 10.59 -34.75 29.13
N ASP A 215 9.25 -34.58 29.07
CA ASP A 215 8.30 -35.68 28.88
C ASP A 215 8.46 -36.34 27.50
N LEU A 216 9.04 -35.63 26.54
CA LEU A 216 9.41 -36.15 25.20
C LEU A 216 10.83 -36.73 25.12
N GLY A 217 11.56 -36.75 26.24
CA GLY A 217 12.93 -37.26 26.31
C GLY A 217 13.97 -36.38 25.58
N LEU A 218 13.70 -35.10 25.44
CA LEU A 218 14.63 -34.14 24.87
C LEU A 218 15.66 -33.67 25.91
N PRO A 219 16.90 -33.31 25.51
CA PRO A 219 18.02 -33.05 26.41
C PRO A 219 17.90 -31.68 27.12
N VAL A 220 16.94 -31.55 28.03
CA VAL A 220 16.80 -30.34 28.86
C VAL A 220 17.57 -30.52 30.19
N ALA A 221 18.18 -29.45 30.70
CA ALA A 221 18.85 -29.45 31.98
C ALA A 221 17.85 -29.77 33.09
N LYS A 222 18.19 -30.70 34.00
CA LYS A 222 17.34 -31.00 35.16
C LYS A 222 17.07 -29.74 35.94
N GLN A 223 15.81 -29.40 36.22
CA GLN A 223 15.47 -28.19 36.96
C GLN A 223 14.33 -28.38 37.96
N ARG A 224 14.26 -27.48 38.94
CA ARG A 224 13.16 -27.40 39.91
C ARG A 224 12.81 -25.95 40.20
N LEU A 225 11.53 -25.63 40.10
CA LEU A 225 10.97 -24.35 40.54
C LEU A 225 10.78 -24.38 42.07
N VAL A 226 11.31 -23.39 42.75
CA VAL A 226 11.24 -23.28 44.22
C VAL A 226 10.89 -21.85 44.62
N TYR A 227 10.22 -21.70 45.78
CA TYR A 227 9.80 -20.41 46.34
C TYR A 227 10.45 -20.10 47.71
N LYS A 228 11.24 -21.04 48.24
CA LYS A 228 11.91 -20.92 49.56
C LYS A 228 13.36 -21.40 49.44
N LEU A 229 14.26 -20.74 50.17
CA LEU A 229 15.69 -21.09 50.20
C LEU A 229 15.92 -22.56 50.58
N SER A 230 15.24 -23.07 51.63
CA SER A 230 15.38 -24.47 52.05
C SER A 230 14.99 -25.48 50.94
N ARG A 231 14.06 -25.10 50.06
CA ARG A 231 13.69 -25.92 48.89
C ARG A 231 14.72 -25.78 47.76
N ALA A 232 15.39 -24.63 47.65
CA ALA A 232 16.48 -24.44 46.68
C ALA A 232 17.70 -25.31 47.06
N ILE A 233 18.05 -25.34 48.32
CA ILE A 233 19.13 -26.20 48.87
C ILE A 233 18.81 -27.67 48.59
N SER A 234 17.63 -28.14 48.96
CA SER A 234 17.20 -29.54 48.71
C SER A 234 17.10 -29.88 47.21
N ALA A 235 16.79 -28.89 46.35
CA ALA A 235 16.78 -29.07 44.89
C ALA A 235 18.20 -29.24 44.37
N ALA A 236 19.12 -28.37 44.78
CA ALA A 236 20.53 -28.42 44.36
C ALA A 236 21.22 -29.74 44.80
N GLU A 237 20.97 -30.20 46.00
CA GLU A 237 21.46 -31.51 46.48
C GLU A 237 20.98 -32.68 45.60
N LYS A 238 19.71 -32.63 45.17
CA LYS A 238 19.11 -33.69 44.34
C LYS A 238 19.58 -33.61 42.88
N ILE A 239 19.84 -32.43 42.37
CA ILE A 239 20.34 -32.18 40.98
C ILE A 239 21.82 -32.52 40.92
N GLY A 240 22.58 -32.17 41.98
CA GLY A 240 24.06 -32.28 42.06
C GLY A 240 24.74 -30.98 41.68
N TYR A 241 25.63 -30.47 42.52
CA TYR A 241 26.46 -29.32 42.21
C TYR A 241 27.47 -29.63 41.10
N PRO A 242 27.83 -28.67 40.23
CA PRO A 242 27.42 -27.25 40.23
C PRO A 242 26.00 -27.04 39.66
N VAL A 243 25.31 -26.02 40.20
CA VAL A 243 23.96 -25.63 39.72
C VAL A 243 23.94 -24.19 39.25
N VAL A 244 22.86 -23.84 38.56
CA VAL A 244 22.53 -22.48 38.13
C VAL A 244 21.25 -22.05 38.85
N LEU A 245 21.22 -20.84 39.39
CA LEU A 245 20.01 -20.21 39.91
C LEU A 245 19.58 -19.08 39.00
N LYS A 246 18.28 -19.06 38.67
CA LYS A 246 17.70 -17.99 37.83
C LYS A 246 16.26 -17.67 38.26
N PRO A 247 15.78 -16.40 38.16
CA PRO A 247 14.39 -16.07 38.35
C PRO A 247 13.55 -16.69 37.24
N VAL A 248 12.32 -17.13 37.51
CA VAL A 248 11.41 -17.74 36.53
C VAL A 248 10.98 -16.71 35.49
N ASP A 249 10.75 -15.46 35.89
CA ASP A 249 10.27 -14.36 35.04
C ASP A 249 11.42 -13.48 34.49
N GLY A 250 12.68 -13.86 34.70
CA GLY A 250 13.86 -13.06 34.31
C GLY A 250 14.17 -13.14 32.81
N ASN A 251 14.47 -11.99 32.19
CA ASN A 251 14.92 -11.85 30.81
C ASN A 251 16.35 -11.29 30.76
N HIS A 252 17.09 -11.55 29.68
CA HIS A 252 18.44 -11.02 29.42
C HIS A 252 19.51 -11.36 30.46
N GLY A 253 19.35 -12.48 31.19
CA GLY A 253 20.32 -12.94 32.21
C GLY A 253 20.33 -12.13 33.53
N ARG A 254 19.32 -11.29 33.78
CA ARG A 254 19.18 -10.59 35.08
C ARG A 254 18.88 -11.57 36.20
N GLY A 255 19.58 -11.44 37.31
CA GLY A 255 19.40 -12.31 38.48
C GLY A 255 19.89 -13.75 38.29
N VAL A 256 20.62 -14.06 37.21
CA VAL A 256 21.16 -15.40 36.94
C VAL A 256 22.55 -15.54 37.59
N THR A 257 22.73 -16.60 38.43
CA THR A 257 24.03 -17.00 38.97
C THR A 257 24.38 -18.39 38.45
N VAL A 258 25.50 -18.50 37.73
CA VAL A 258 26.01 -19.76 37.18
C VAL A 258 27.15 -20.27 38.03
N ASN A 259 27.45 -21.59 37.90
CA ASN A 259 28.55 -22.27 38.57
C ASN A 259 28.52 -22.13 40.08
N VAL A 260 27.36 -22.35 40.69
CA VAL A 260 27.17 -22.40 42.13
C VAL A 260 27.63 -23.77 42.64
N LEU A 261 28.70 -23.78 43.40
CA LEU A 261 29.45 -25.00 43.80
C LEU A 261 29.05 -25.60 45.16
N ASN A 262 28.45 -24.80 46.04
CA ASN A 262 28.10 -25.19 47.36
C ASN A 262 26.91 -24.40 47.95
N GLU A 263 26.45 -24.72 49.14
CA GLU A 263 25.29 -24.14 49.81
C GLU A 263 25.47 -22.64 50.09
N GLU A 264 26.65 -22.21 50.56
CA GLU A 264 26.95 -20.78 50.84
C GLU A 264 26.79 -19.92 49.62
N GLN A 265 27.32 -20.39 48.49
CA GLN A 265 27.15 -19.69 47.20
C GLN A 265 25.70 -19.74 46.72
N LEU A 266 24.96 -20.80 47.03
CA LEU A 266 23.56 -20.96 46.67
C LEU A 266 22.69 -19.95 47.43
N GLU A 267 22.93 -19.75 48.75
CA GLU A 267 22.22 -18.72 49.52
C GLU A 267 22.38 -17.33 48.89
N ALA A 268 23.62 -16.92 48.64
CA ALA A 268 23.88 -15.63 47.98
C ALA A 268 23.24 -15.52 46.58
N ALA A 269 23.27 -16.62 45.80
CA ALA A 269 22.63 -16.68 44.49
C ALA A 269 21.10 -16.63 44.59
N TYR A 270 20.52 -17.22 45.59
CA TYR A 270 19.08 -17.20 45.83
C TYR A 270 18.59 -15.78 46.14
N ASP A 271 19.30 -15.05 47.03
CA ASP A 271 18.97 -13.66 47.35
C ASP A 271 19.00 -12.75 46.12
N ILE A 272 20.05 -12.89 45.30
CA ILE A 272 20.16 -12.14 44.00
C ILE A 272 18.97 -12.47 43.08
N ALA A 273 18.61 -13.73 42.92
CA ALA A 273 17.50 -14.12 42.05
C ALA A 273 16.14 -13.66 42.62
N LYS A 274 16.00 -13.66 43.99
CA LYS A 274 14.79 -13.25 44.70
C LYS A 274 14.44 -11.76 44.53
N GLU A 275 15.42 -10.91 44.30
CA GLU A 275 15.20 -9.49 43.99
C GLU A 275 14.39 -9.31 42.70
N HIS A 276 14.38 -10.33 41.82
CA HIS A 276 13.80 -10.22 40.47
C HIS A 276 12.51 -11.02 40.28
N SER A 277 12.29 -12.09 41.09
CA SER A 277 11.09 -12.94 40.99
C SER A 277 10.86 -13.74 42.29
N ASP A 278 9.60 -14.01 42.59
CA ASP A 278 9.24 -14.88 43.69
C ASP A 278 9.56 -16.36 43.46
N GLY A 279 9.52 -16.80 42.23
CA GLY A 279 9.86 -18.16 41.78
C GLY A 279 11.31 -18.22 41.29
N ILE A 280 12.08 -19.14 41.87
CA ILE A 280 13.47 -19.38 41.52
C ILE A 280 13.63 -20.76 40.91
N LEU A 281 14.27 -20.85 39.74
CA LEU A 281 14.65 -22.07 39.07
C LEU A 281 16.07 -22.46 39.53
N VAL A 282 16.20 -23.68 40.10
CA VAL A 282 17.48 -24.33 40.37
C VAL A 282 17.70 -25.36 39.26
N GLU A 283 18.75 -25.19 38.48
CA GLU A 283 19.05 -26.00 37.29
C GLU A 283 20.39 -26.68 37.35
N GLN A 284 20.49 -27.83 36.70
CA GLN A 284 21.75 -28.50 36.43
C GLN A 284 22.62 -27.61 35.54
N MET A 285 23.87 -27.41 35.90
CA MET A 285 24.83 -26.73 35.04
C MET A 285 25.20 -27.59 33.83
N VAL A 286 24.83 -27.17 32.62
CA VAL A 286 25.29 -27.74 31.35
C VAL A 286 26.56 -27.01 30.94
N LYS A 287 27.63 -27.76 30.66
CA LYS A 287 28.90 -27.21 30.16
C LYS A 287 28.86 -27.03 28.67
N GLY A 288 29.55 -26.03 28.17
CA GLY A 288 29.73 -25.84 26.74
C GLY A 288 29.53 -24.39 26.26
N PHE A 289 29.69 -24.21 24.98
CA PHE A 289 29.50 -22.94 24.28
C PHE A 289 28.05 -22.76 23.90
N ASP A 290 27.63 -21.52 23.82
CA ASP A 290 26.25 -21.14 23.52
C ASP A 290 25.99 -21.15 22.00
N HIS A 291 25.07 -22.01 21.55
CA HIS A 291 24.66 -22.12 20.16
C HIS A 291 23.20 -21.69 19.99
N ARG A 292 22.91 -20.91 18.96
CA ARG A 292 21.56 -20.63 18.48
C ARG A 292 21.24 -21.53 17.30
N LEU A 293 20.28 -22.41 17.47
CA LEU A 293 19.78 -23.33 16.42
C LEU A 293 18.44 -22.77 15.91
N LEU A 294 18.40 -22.33 14.66
CA LEU A 294 17.22 -21.70 14.05
C LEU A 294 16.45 -22.73 13.22
N VAL A 295 15.21 -22.98 13.60
CA VAL A 295 14.29 -23.88 12.90
C VAL A 295 13.16 -23.07 12.27
N ILE A 296 12.90 -23.30 10.98
CA ILE A 296 11.83 -22.69 10.20
C ILE A 296 11.03 -23.79 9.52
N ASN A 297 9.71 -23.75 9.63
CA ASN A 297 8.82 -24.77 9.06
C ASN A 297 9.25 -26.21 9.41
N GLY A 298 9.69 -26.42 10.65
CA GLY A 298 10.12 -27.70 11.18
C GLY A 298 11.45 -28.25 10.66
N LYS A 299 12.28 -27.41 9.98
CA LYS A 299 13.63 -27.75 9.51
C LYS A 299 14.66 -26.80 10.09
N LEU A 300 15.81 -27.33 10.51
CA LEU A 300 16.95 -26.50 10.93
C LEU A 300 17.57 -25.85 9.69
N GLU A 301 17.46 -24.53 9.59
CA GLU A 301 17.97 -23.74 8.48
C GLU A 301 19.32 -23.08 8.80
N ALA A 302 19.62 -22.82 10.08
CA ALA A 302 20.90 -22.26 10.50
C ALA A 302 21.27 -22.63 11.93
N ALA A 303 22.59 -22.73 12.18
CA ALA A 303 23.18 -22.88 13.51
C ALA A 303 24.34 -21.88 13.66
N ALA A 304 24.38 -21.15 14.77
CA ALA A 304 25.41 -20.17 15.06
C ALA A 304 25.97 -20.38 16.47
N LEU A 305 27.30 -20.43 16.59
CA LEU A 305 28.01 -20.33 17.85
C LEU A 305 28.06 -18.85 18.25
N ARG A 306 27.48 -18.50 19.39
CA ARG A 306 27.48 -17.15 19.94
C ARG A 306 28.66 -16.94 20.88
N MET A 307 29.34 -15.84 20.69
CA MET A 307 30.51 -15.47 21.50
C MET A 307 30.26 -14.16 22.21
N PRO A 308 30.56 -14.05 23.52
CA PRO A 308 30.43 -12.80 24.27
C PRO A 308 31.28 -11.66 23.69
N GLY A 309 30.89 -10.42 24.00
CA GLY A 309 31.70 -9.24 23.68
C GLY A 309 33.07 -9.36 24.36
N ARG A 310 34.15 -9.29 23.54
CA ARG A 310 35.52 -9.53 23.97
C ARG A 310 36.52 -8.71 23.16
N VAL A 311 37.71 -8.56 23.71
CA VAL A 311 38.89 -8.10 23.01
C VAL A 311 40.05 -9.12 23.13
N VAL A 312 40.94 -9.11 22.16
CA VAL A 312 42.14 -9.96 22.14
C VAL A 312 43.34 -9.07 22.42
N GLY A 313 44.09 -9.36 23.46
CA GLY A 313 45.30 -8.64 23.81
C GLY A 313 46.35 -8.70 22.71
N ASP A 314 47.04 -7.59 22.45
CA ASP A 314 48.19 -7.51 21.52
C ASP A 314 49.50 -7.34 22.26
N GLY A 315 49.45 -7.19 23.61
CA GLY A 315 50.60 -6.94 24.48
C GLY A 315 51.08 -5.48 24.47
N LYS A 316 50.32 -4.56 23.87
CA LYS A 316 50.72 -3.15 23.70
C LYS A 316 49.61 -2.16 24.05
N GLN A 317 48.39 -2.41 23.64
CA GLN A 317 47.25 -1.52 23.79
C GLN A 317 46.46 -1.84 25.05
N SER A 318 45.90 -0.79 25.69
CA SER A 318 44.95 -0.99 26.81
C SER A 318 43.63 -1.56 26.33
N VAL A 319 42.85 -2.15 27.26
CA VAL A 319 41.48 -2.66 26.94
C VAL A 319 40.65 -1.58 26.27
N LYS A 320 40.71 -0.35 26.73
CA LYS A 320 39.99 0.82 26.14
C LYS A 320 40.37 1.03 24.67
N GLN A 321 41.68 0.97 24.37
CA GLN A 321 42.20 1.15 23.01
C GLN A 321 41.79 -0.03 22.11
N LEU A 322 41.88 -1.26 22.62
CA LEU A 322 41.44 -2.47 21.91
C LEU A 322 39.92 -2.43 21.58
N VAL A 323 39.08 -1.97 22.53
CA VAL A 323 37.65 -1.76 22.28
C VAL A 323 37.41 -0.70 21.18
N ALA A 324 38.13 0.41 21.24
CA ALA A 324 38.03 1.44 20.22
C ALA A 324 38.44 0.92 18.83
N GLU A 325 39.47 0.06 18.76
CA GLU A 325 39.88 -0.57 17.50
C GLU A 325 38.85 -1.55 16.97
N VAL A 326 38.30 -2.43 17.82
CA VAL A 326 37.21 -3.36 17.46
C VAL A 326 35.98 -2.61 16.98
N ASN A 327 35.66 -1.46 17.57
CA ASN A 327 34.49 -0.66 17.20
C ASN A 327 34.67 0.11 15.87
N LYS A 328 35.87 0.16 15.29
CA LYS A 328 36.10 0.71 13.93
C LYS A 328 35.60 -0.20 12.81
N ASP A 329 35.26 -1.47 13.09
CA ASP A 329 34.66 -2.35 12.11
C ASP A 329 33.39 -1.68 11.53
N PRO A 330 33.30 -1.41 10.21
CA PRO A 330 32.18 -0.70 9.61
C PRO A 330 30.85 -1.42 9.78
N ARG A 331 30.85 -2.72 10.09
CA ARG A 331 29.64 -3.51 10.40
C ARG A 331 29.09 -3.24 11.81
N ARG A 332 29.86 -2.52 12.68
CA ARG A 332 29.43 -2.20 14.06
C ARG A 332 28.69 -0.86 14.10
N GLY A 333 27.53 -0.85 14.75
CA GLY A 333 26.70 0.34 14.98
C GLY A 333 26.18 0.40 16.41
N ILE A 334 25.42 1.44 16.72
CA ILE A 334 24.75 1.58 18.01
C ILE A 334 23.45 0.77 17.97
N GLY A 335 23.15 0.02 19.03
CA GLY A 335 21.90 -0.76 19.13
C GLY A 335 21.75 -1.85 18.06
N HIS A 336 20.75 -1.71 17.19
CA HIS A 336 20.40 -2.71 16.16
C HIS A 336 20.52 -2.18 14.71
N GLU A 337 21.22 -1.06 14.51
CA GLU A 337 21.32 -0.36 13.22
C GLU A 337 22.09 -1.15 12.16
N LYS A 338 23.19 -1.78 12.59
CA LYS A 338 24.08 -2.54 11.71
C LYS A 338 24.12 -4.03 12.07
N GLU A 339 24.87 -4.79 11.29
CA GLU A 339 25.03 -6.24 11.49
C GLU A 339 25.61 -6.58 12.88
N LEU A 340 26.55 -5.77 13.38
CA LEU A 340 27.16 -5.95 14.69
C LEU A 340 26.91 -4.72 15.57
N THR A 341 26.83 -4.94 16.88
CA THR A 341 26.69 -3.86 17.86
C THR A 341 28.07 -3.45 18.40
N GLN A 342 28.27 -2.15 18.64
CA GLN A 342 29.48 -1.63 19.29
C GLN A 342 29.61 -2.15 20.73
N ILE A 343 30.85 -2.47 21.13
CA ILE A 343 31.15 -2.83 22.52
C ILE A 343 31.19 -1.55 23.35
N GLN A 344 30.39 -1.50 24.43
CA GLN A 344 30.39 -0.40 25.38
C GLN A 344 31.10 -0.80 26.66
N LEU A 345 31.93 0.09 27.19
CA LEU A 345 32.61 -0.06 28.47
C LEU A 345 31.73 0.47 29.63
N ASP A 346 30.54 -0.13 29.76
CA ASP A 346 29.55 0.18 30.80
C ASP A 346 29.85 -0.55 32.12
N VAL A 347 28.97 -0.40 33.12
CA VAL A 347 29.09 -1.00 34.45
C VAL A 347 29.30 -2.53 34.39
N GLN A 348 28.63 -3.23 33.43
CA GLN A 348 28.80 -4.68 33.28
C GLN A 348 30.19 -5.04 32.73
N ALA A 349 30.70 -4.29 31.75
CA ALA A 349 32.03 -4.49 31.23
C ALA A 349 33.10 -4.24 32.29
N LEU A 350 32.95 -3.17 33.08
CA LEU A 350 33.83 -2.86 34.17
C LEU A 350 33.87 -3.95 35.25
N LYS A 351 32.70 -4.50 35.56
CA LYS A 351 32.60 -5.64 36.49
C LYS A 351 33.29 -6.89 35.95
N CYS A 352 33.11 -7.23 34.67
CA CYS A 352 33.79 -8.35 34.05
C CYS A 352 35.32 -8.19 34.11
N LEU A 353 35.85 -6.97 33.90
CA LEU A 353 37.27 -6.70 34.00
C LEU A 353 37.74 -6.82 35.43
N THR A 354 37.04 -6.27 36.42
CA THR A 354 37.40 -6.33 37.85
C THR A 354 37.41 -7.79 38.32
N ASP A 355 36.46 -8.61 37.90
CA ASP A 355 36.37 -10.06 38.31
C ASP A 355 37.64 -10.83 37.89
N VAL A 356 38.39 -10.39 36.89
CA VAL A 356 39.63 -11.01 36.38
C VAL A 356 40.88 -10.16 36.70
N GLY A 357 40.77 -9.11 37.55
CA GLY A 357 41.87 -8.28 38.00
C GLY A 357 42.31 -7.24 36.97
N TYR A 358 41.52 -6.93 35.97
CA TYR A 358 41.78 -5.91 34.95
C TYR A 358 41.02 -4.61 35.18
N THR A 359 41.51 -3.56 34.58
CA THR A 359 40.89 -2.24 34.43
C THR A 359 40.82 -1.88 32.95
N VAL A 360 40.14 -0.80 32.59
CA VAL A 360 40.11 -0.31 31.18
C VAL A 360 41.50 0.12 30.66
N GLU A 361 42.38 0.48 31.54
CA GLU A 361 43.76 0.87 31.20
C GLU A 361 44.78 -0.30 31.25
N SER A 362 44.34 -1.50 31.66
CA SER A 362 45.21 -2.69 31.69
C SER A 362 45.57 -3.12 30.26
N VAL A 363 46.80 -3.58 30.07
CA VAL A 363 47.34 -4.09 28.79
C VAL A 363 47.39 -5.61 28.85
N PRO A 364 46.41 -6.32 28.20
CA PRO A 364 46.41 -7.78 28.17
C PRO A 364 47.56 -8.34 27.35
N LYS A 365 48.02 -9.54 27.73
CA LYS A 365 49.10 -10.24 27.01
C LYS A 365 48.67 -10.54 25.58
N LYS A 366 49.64 -10.65 24.68
CA LYS A 366 49.38 -11.01 23.27
C LYS A 366 48.66 -12.35 23.17
N GLY A 367 47.53 -12.37 22.48
CA GLY A 367 46.65 -13.53 22.29
C GLY A 367 45.72 -13.82 23.48
N GLU A 368 45.78 -13.06 24.57
CA GLU A 368 44.90 -13.22 25.72
C GLU A 368 43.49 -12.70 25.41
N LEU A 369 42.48 -13.51 25.73
CA LEU A 369 41.09 -13.20 25.49
C LEU A 369 40.50 -12.54 26.75
N VAL A 370 40.09 -11.29 26.67
CA VAL A 370 39.46 -10.56 27.75
C VAL A 370 37.96 -10.41 27.46
N LEU A 371 37.13 -11.06 28.27
CA LEU A 371 35.67 -10.96 28.15
C LEU A 371 35.16 -9.64 28.77
N LEU A 372 34.29 -8.96 28.03
CA LEU A 372 33.62 -7.72 28.47
C LEU A 372 32.14 -7.98 28.79
N ARG A 373 31.67 -9.18 28.56
CA ARG A 373 30.31 -9.67 28.89
C ARG A 373 30.39 -11.13 29.33
N LYS A 374 29.50 -11.51 30.26
CA LYS A 374 29.31 -12.91 30.64
C LYS A 374 28.34 -13.64 29.71
N THR A 375 27.48 -12.91 29.02
CA THR A 375 26.48 -13.46 28.10
C THR A 375 26.86 -13.20 26.65
N ALA A 376 26.57 -14.18 25.78
CA ALA A 376 26.90 -14.14 24.35
C ALA A 376 25.84 -13.40 23.50
N ASN A 377 25.44 -12.20 23.93
CA ASN A 377 24.39 -11.43 23.27
C ASN A 377 24.98 -10.50 22.18
N LEU A 378 24.48 -10.60 20.94
CA LEU A 378 24.90 -9.73 19.85
C LEU A 378 24.58 -8.26 20.15
N SER A 379 23.46 -7.97 20.80
CA SER A 379 23.02 -6.62 21.17
C SER A 379 23.97 -5.92 22.17
N THR A 380 24.89 -6.63 22.80
CA THR A 380 25.87 -6.10 23.75
C THR A 380 27.31 -6.22 23.26
N GLY A 381 27.51 -6.32 21.94
CA GLY A 381 28.84 -6.40 21.32
C GLY A 381 29.36 -7.83 21.06
N GLY A 382 28.56 -8.86 21.32
CA GLY A 382 28.90 -10.26 20.99
C GLY A 382 29.02 -10.49 19.49
N THR A 383 29.57 -11.63 19.10
CA THR A 383 29.76 -12.09 17.73
C THR A 383 29.13 -13.47 17.51
N ALA A 384 28.92 -13.85 16.26
CA ALA A 384 28.39 -15.15 15.88
C ALA A 384 29.24 -15.81 14.80
N ILE A 385 29.45 -17.12 14.92
CA ILE A 385 30.20 -17.94 13.96
C ILE A 385 29.20 -18.95 13.38
N ASP A 386 29.10 -19.03 12.04
CA ASP A 386 28.24 -20.02 11.41
C ASP A 386 28.80 -21.43 11.57
N VAL A 387 27.99 -22.33 12.11
CA VAL A 387 28.32 -23.76 12.32
C VAL A 387 27.30 -24.70 11.66
N THR A 388 26.47 -24.17 10.77
CA THR A 388 25.34 -24.88 10.14
C THR A 388 25.77 -26.14 9.39
N ASP A 389 26.90 -26.08 8.67
CA ASP A 389 27.35 -27.19 7.83
C ASP A 389 28.04 -28.32 8.63
N ILE A 390 28.46 -28.03 9.87
CA ILE A 390 29.21 -28.97 10.72
C ILE A 390 28.41 -29.55 11.88
N ILE A 391 27.16 -29.06 12.12
CA ILE A 391 26.33 -29.57 13.19
C ILE A 391 26.04 -31.05 13.05
N HIS A 392 26.17 -31.81 14.15
CA HIS A 392 25.86 -33.25 14.15
C HIS A 392 24.38 -33.51 13.80
N PRO A 393 24.09 -34.56 12.99
CA PRO A 393 22.71 -34.91 12.61
C PRO A 393 21.73 -35.05 13.79
N ASP A 394 22.16 -35.68 14.88
CA ASP A 394 21.34 -35.83 16.11
C ASP A 394 20.96 -34.45 16.69
N ASN A 395 21.89 -33.49 16.72
CA ASN A 395 21.67 -32.14 17.23
C ASN A 395 20.71 -31.36 16.32
N ARG A 396 20.75 -31.60 15.02
CA ARG A 396 19.80 -31.07 14.03
C ARG A 396 18.39 -31.62 14.29
N GLU A 397 18.25 -32.94 14.33
CA GLU A 397 16.97 -33.63 14.57
C GLU A 397 16.36 -33.22 15.93
N MET A 398 17.19 -33.11 16.94
CA MET A 398 16.76 -32.66 18.29
C MET A 398 16.14 -31.26 18.20
N ALA A 399 16.81 -30.27 17.56
CA ALA A 399 16.30 -28.92 17.43
C ALA A 399 14.96 -28.87 16.66
N GLU A 400 14.85 -29.64 15.58
CA GLU A 400 13.61 -29.75 14.80
C GLU A 400 12.47 -30.36 15.64
N ARG A 401 12.73 -31.37 16.46
CA ARG A 401 11.77 -31.96 17.35
C ARG A 401 11.32 -30.99 18.45
N VAL A 402 12.25 -30.20 18.99
CA VAL A 402 11.94 -29.18 20.03
C VAL A 402 10.93 -28.17 19.50
N ILE A 403 11.16 -27.61 18.32
CA ILE A 403 10.30 -26.58 17.75
C ILE A 403 8.92 -27.15 17.37
N LYS A 404 8.89 -28.38 16.85
CA LYS A 404 7.62 -29.11 16.60
C LYS A 404 6.84 -29.40 17.88
N ALA A 405 7.53 -29.78 18.98
CA ALA A 405 6.91 -30.06 20.25
C ALA A 405 6.28 -28.82 20.89
N VAL A 406 6.92 -27.66 20.75
CA VAL A 406 6.37 -26.36 21.21
C VAL A 406 5.29 -25.86 20.28
N GLY A 407 5.33 -26.21 18.99
CA GLY A 407 4.33 -25.81 17.98
C GLY A 407 4.62 -24.47 17.29
N LEU A 408 5.89 -24.05 17.24
CA LEU A 408 6.32 -22.83 16.57
C LEU A 408 6.58 -23.09 15.08
N ASP A 409 6.19 -22.14 14.24
CA ASP A 409 6.52 -22.10 12.82
C ASP A 409 7.96 -21.60 12.58
N ILE A 410 8.39 -20.63 13.39
CA ILE A 410 9.77 -20.13 13.47
C ILE A 410 10.19 -20.14 14.93
N GLY A 411 11.28 -20.86 15.24
CA GLY A 411 11.76 -20.93 16.62
C GLY A 411 13.28 -21.04 16.70
N GLY A 412 13.83 -20.48 17.77
CA GLY A 412 15.25 -20.57 18.09
C GLY A 412 15.47 -21.44 19.32
N VAL A 413 16.34 -22.43 19.22
CA VAL A 413 16.75 -23.24 20.38
C VAL A 413 18.12 -22.76 20.85
N ASP A 414 18.22 -22.36 22.11
CA ASP A 414 19.50 -22.08 22.77
C ASP A 414 20.05 -23.38 23.35
N PHE A 415 21.21 -23.77 22.82
CA PHE A 415 21.78 -25.08 23.05
C PHE A 415 23.23 -24.97 23.49
N LEU A 416 23.55 -25.55 24.66
CA LEU A 416 24.90 -25.58 25.21
C LEU A 416 25.59 -26.88 24.80
N SER A 417 26.73 -26.79 24.13
CA SER A 417 27.54 -27.92 23.70
C SER A 417 29.01 -27.58 23.74
N GLU A 418 29.86 -28.46 24.25
CA GLU A 418 31.33 -28.29 24.17
C GLU A 418 31.83 -28.42 22.73
N ASP A 419 31.18 -29.28 21.93
CA ASP A 419 31.46 -29.51 20.52
C ASP A 419 30.14 -29.84 19.78
N ILE A 420 29.72 -28.93 18.90
CA ILE A 420 28.48 -29.05 18.10
C ILE A 420 28.54 -30.17 17.06
N THR A 421 29.76 -30.64 16.72
CA THR A 421 30.00 -31.74 15.77
C THR A 421 29.82 -33.11 16.39
N VAL A 422 29.66 -33.19 17.72
CA VAL A 422 29.43 -34.41 18.49
C VAL A 422 27.94 -34.49 18.89
N SER A 423 27.36 -35.69 18.90
CA SER A 423 26.00 -35.95 19.34
C SER A 423 25.77 -35.47 20.78
N TYR A 424 24.62 -34.81 21.06
CA TYR A 424 24.23 -34.49 22.42
C TYR A 424 24.10 -35.70 23.34
N LYS A 425 23.91 -36.86 22.75
CA LYS A 425 23.82 -38.14 23.49
C LYS A 425 25.16 -38.54 24.11
N ASP A 426 26.27 -38.08 23.51
CA ASP A 426 27.62 -38.51 23.85
C ASP A 426 28.40 -37.45 24.66
N ASN A 427 28.10 -36.14 24.49
CA ASN A 427 28.84 -35.04 25.11
C ASN A 427 28.13 -34.33 26.27
N GLY A 428 26.90 -34.74 26.63
CA GLY A 428 26.14 -34.12 27.72
C GLY A 428 25.62 -32.71 27.40
N ALA A 429 25.54 -32.33 26.13
CA ALA A 429 24.95 -31.06 25.68
C ALA A 429 23.46 -30.99 26.03
N GLY A 430 22.95 -29.75 26.21
CA GLY A 430 21.56 -29.56 26.64
C GLY A 430 20.91 -28.28 26.15
N ILE A 431 19.58 -28.31 26.07
CA ILE A 431 18.73 -27.19 25.72
C ILE A 431 18.60 -26.27 26.93
N CYS A 432 18.87 -24.98 26.71
CA CYS A 432 18.76 -23.92 27.71
C CYS A 432 17.40 -23.20 27.66
N GLU A 433 16.97 -22.87 26.45
CA GLU A 433 15.78 -22.04 26.23
C GLU A 433 15.23 -22.24 24.81
N VAL A 434 13.91 -22.02 24.66
CA VAL A 434 13.25 -21.94 23.36
C VAL A 434 12.73 -20.52 23.15
N ASN A 435 13.01 -19.94 21.99
CA ASN A 435 12.66 -18.57 21.67
C ASN A 435 11.62 -18.53 20.53
N ALA A 436 10.46 -17.88 20.77
CA ALA A 436 9.35 -17.75 19.81
C ALA A 436 9.52 -16.60 18.82
N GLY A 437 10.53 -15.81 18.89
CA GLY A 437 10.78 -14.69 17.98
C GLY A 437 12.29 -14.50 17.80
N PRO A 438 13.02 -15.50 17.24
CA PRO A 438 14.47 -15.46 17.16
C PRO A 438 14.95 -14.44 16.15
N GLY A 439 15.90 -13.57 16.53
CA GLY A 439 16.51 -12.62 15.59
C GLY A 439 17.36 -13.36 14.52
N PHE A 440 17.27 -12.91 13.27
CA PHE A 440 17.98 -13.53 12.13
C PHE A 440 19.38 -12.97 11.90
N ARG A 441 19.71 -11.82 12.49
CA ARG A 441 20.92 -11.05 12.22
C ARG A 441 22.19 -11.92 12.28
N MET A 442 22.32 -12.78 13.30
CA MET A 442 23.48 -13.66 13.50
C MET A 442 23.65 -14.73 12.41
N HIS A 443 22.61 -15.07 11.69
CA HIS A 443 22.62 -16.07 10.62
C HIS A 443 22.77 -15.42 9.24
N VAL A 444 22.16 -14.24 9.06
CA VAL A 444 22.21 -13.49 7.78
C VAL A 444 23.58 -12.82 7.62
N ALA A 445 24.17 -12.33 8.71
CA ALA A 445 25.46 -11.66 8.73
C ALA A 445 26.34 -12.17 9.90
N PRO A 446 26.82 -13.43 9.86
CA PRO A 446 27.75 -13.94 10.88
C PRO A 446 29.07 -13.19 10.83
N SER A 447 29.76 -13.10 11.98
CA SER A 447 31.10 -12.52 12.04
C SER A 447 32.14 -13.36 11.29
N GLU A 448 31.94 -14.68 11.32
CA GLU A 448 32.78 -15.68 10.67
C GLU A 448 31.89 -16.79 10.08
N GLY A 449 32.29 -17.35 8.95
CA GLY A 449 31.57 -18.40 8.24
C GLY A 449 30.68 -17.88 7.12
N LYS A 450 29.63 -18.63 6.77
CA LYS A 450 28.77 -18.35 5.61
C LYS A 450 27.51 -17.61 6.00
N PRO A 451 27.17 -16.49 5.36
CA PRO A 451 25.83 -15.91 5.44
C PRO A 451 24.76 -16.91 4.98
N ARG A 452 23.64 -16.99 5.69
CA ARG A 452 22.52 -17.88 5.36
C ARG A 452 21.33 -17.08 4.89
N ASP A 453 20.69 -17.50 3.81
CA ASP A 453 19.49 -16.86 3.27
C ASP A 453 18.23 -17.32 4.04
N ILE A 454 18.15 -16.88 5.28
CA ILE A 454 17.05 -17.21 6.18
C ILE A 454 15.73 -16.57 5.71
N ALA A 455 15.82 -15.37 5.17
CA ALA A 455 14.64 -14.62 4.73
C ALA A 455 13.90 -15.35 3.60
N ALA A 456 14.61 -15.88 2.61
CA ALA A 456 14.00 -16.67 1.54
C ALA A 456 13.24 -17.89 2.11
N LYS A 457 13.80 -18.56 3.14
CA LYS A 457 13.14 -19.70 3.79
C LYS A 457 11.85 -19.34 4.50
N VAL A 458 11.81 -18.17 5.17
CA VAL A 458 10.60 -17.66 5.79
C VAL A 458 9.56 -17.29 4.73
N ILE A 459 9.97 -16.63 3.65
CA ILE A 459 9.05 -16.27 2.57
C ILE A 459 8.53 -17.52 1.85
N GLU A 460 9.37 -18.56 1.68
CA GLU A 460 8.93 -19.86 1.12
C GLU A 460 7.90 -20.56 2.02
N MET A 461 8.08 -20.52 3.34
CA MET A 461 7.09 -21.02 4.31
C MET A 461 5.79 -20.23 4.26
N MET A 462 5.87 -18.90 4.21
CA MET A 462 4.69 -18.04 4.15
C MET A 462 3.96 -18.16 2.81
N PHE A 463 4.70 -18.22 1.71
CA PHE A 463 4.19 -18.33 0.35
C PHE A 463 4.90 -19.49 -0.37
N PRO A 464 4.44 -20.74 -0.20
CA PRO A 464 4.99 -21.90 -0.88
C PRO A 464 4.99 -21.72 -2.41
N ALA A 465 5.86 -22.44 -3.10
CA ALA A 465 5.92 -22.42 -4.56
C ALA A 465 4.54 -22.72 -5.18
N GLY A 466 4.10 -21.90 -6.13
CA GLY A 466 2.80 -22.01 -6.78
C GLY A 466 1.63 -21.37 -6.00
N SER A 467 1.83 -20.85 -4.78
CA SER A 467 0.80 -20.08 -4.07
C SER A 467 0.74 -18.64 -4.59
N SER A 468 -0.47 -18.07 -4.68
CA SER A 468 -0.66 -16.67 -5.02
C SER A 468 -0.39 -15.76 -3.82
N ALA A 469 0.25 -14.62 -4.10
CA ALA A 469 0.39 -13.52 -3.14
C ALA A 469 -0.45 -12.30 -3.55
N ARG A 470 -0.96 -12.27 -4.77
CA ARG A 470 -1.72 -11.15 -5.34
C ARG A 470 -3.12 -11.61 -5.75
N ILE A 471 -4.09 -10.75 -5.54
CA ILE A 471 -5.44 -10.91 -6.10
C ILE A 471 -5.47 -10.31 -7.50
N PRO A 472 -6.27 -10.86 -8.43
CA PRO A 472 -6.50 -10.26 -9.74
C PRO A 472 -6.91 -8.79 -9.60
N THR A 473 -6.20 -7.90 -10.27
CA THR A 473 -6.37 -6.45 -10.14
C THR A 473 -6.55 -5.82 -11.50
N ALA A 474 -7.69 -5.13 -11.69
CA ALA A 474 -7.95 -4.30 -12.85
C ALA A 474 -7.91 -2.82 -12.47
N ALA A 475 -7.13 -2.02 -13.18
CA ALA A 475 -7.06 -0.57 -13.01
C ALA A 475 -7.55 0.14 -14.27
N LEU A 476 -8.27 1.23 -14.12
CA LEU A 476 -8.78 1.98 -15.26
C LEU A 476 -8.78 3.49 -15.05
N THR A 477 -8.54 4.21 -16.13
CA THR A 477 -8.60 5.66 -16.18
C THR A 477 -9.24 6.14 -17.49
N GLY A 478 -9.44 7.42 -17.61
CA GLY A 478 -10.02 8.08 -18.77
C GLY A 478 -10.50 9.48 -18.40
N THR A 479 -10.91 10.28 -19.36
CA THR A 479 -11.61 11.53 -19.07
C THR A 479 -13.04 11.22 -18.63
N ASN A 480 -13.79 10.43 -19.41
CA ASN A 480 -15.17 10.06 -19.17
C ASN A 480 -15.33 8.53 -19.06
N GLY A 481 -16.43 8.08 -18.46
CA GLY A 481 -16.83 6.67 -18.37
C GLY A 481 -16.20 5.87 -17.24
N LYS A 482 -15.19 6.38 -16.54
CA LYS A 482 -14.44 5.67 -15.48
C LYS A 482 -15.33 4.97 -14.45
N THR A 483 -16.15 5.74 -13.73
CA THR A 483 -16.99 5.23 -12.65
C THR A 483 -18.01 4.20 -13.13
N THR A 484 -18.64 4.44 -14.28
CA THR A 484 -19.60 3.51 -14.87
C THR A 484 -18.91 2.20 -15.25
N THR A 485 -17.76 2.27 -15.93
CA THR A 485 -16.96 1.08 -16.32
C THR A 485 -16.48 0.32 -15.09
N ALA A 486 -15.94 1.03 -14.08
CA ALA A 486 -15.47 0.40 -12.84
C ALA A 486 -16.58 -0.34 -12.09
N ARG A 487 -17.77 0.29 -11.95
CA ARG A 487 -18.93 -0.32 -11.28
C ARG A 487 -19.48 -1.49 -12.07
N MET A 488 -19.58 -1.37 -13.38
CA MET A 488 -20.03 -2.43 -14.27
C MET A 488 -19.06 -3.63 -14.24
N LEU A 489 -17.76 -3.42 -14.30
CA LEU A 489 -16.76 -4.47 -14.15
C LEU A 489 -16.83 -5.15 -12.77
N ALA A 490 -16.93 -4.36 -11.70
CA ALA A 490 -17.09 -4.91 -10.35
C ALA A 490 -18.38 -5.76 -10.22
N HIS A 491 -19.47 -5.34 -10.90
CA HIS A 491 -20.70 -6.13 -10.95
C HIS A 491 -20.50 -7.46 -11.68
N VAL A 492 -19.85 -7.46 -12.86
CA VAL A 492 -19.51 -8.67 -13.61
C VAL A 492 -18.69 -9.64 -12.75
N LEU A 493 -17.65 -9.14 -12.09
CA LEU A 493 -16.79 -9.97 -11.22
C LEU A 493 -17.56 -10.54 -10.02
N ARG A 494 -18.46 -9.77 -9.40
CA ARG A 494 -19.32 -10.28 -8.31
C ARG A 494 -20.28 -11.36 -8.80
N MET A 495 -20.87 -11.19 -9.98
CA MET A 495 -21.73 -12.22 -10.61
C MET A 495 -20.94 -13.49 -10.91
N ALA A 496 -19.65 -13.37 -11.23
CA ALA A 496 -18.71 -14.49 -11.37
C ALA A 496 -18.22 -15.08 -10.02
N GLY A 497 -18.79 -14.66 -8.89
CA GLY A 497 -18.53 -15.21 -7.57
C GLY A 497 -17.37 -14.59 -6.78
N HIS A 498 -16.82 -13.45 -7.23
CA HIS A 498 -15.74 -12.77 -6.53
C HIS A 498 -16.22 -11.83 -5.43
N HIS A 499 -15.43 -11.75 -4.35
CA HIS A 499 -15.51 -10.71 -3.34
C HIS A 499 -14.72 -9.49 -3.79
N VAL A 500 -15.39 -8.57 -4.47
CA VAL A 500 -14.74 -7.46 -5.18
C VAL A 500 -14.52 -6.26 -4.28
N GLY A 501 -13.29 -5.76 -4.25
CA GLY A 501 -12.96 -4.42 -3.77
C GLY A 501 -12.99 -3.42 -4.93
N LEU A 502 -13.67 -2.30 -4.75
CA LEU A 502 -13.87 -1.28 -5.77
C LEU A 502 -13.56 0.11 -5.23
N THR A 503 -12.74 0.87 -5.94
CA THR A 503 -12.55 2.32 -5.71
C THR A 503 -13.21 3.11 -6.83
N THR A 504 -13.86 4.22 -6.47
CA THR A 504 -14.52 5.12 -7.42
C THR A 504 -14.34 6.58 -7.01
N THR A 505 -14.73 7.52 -7.88
CA THR A 505 -14.74 8.97 -7.59
C THR A 505 -15.66 9.33 -6.42
N ASP A 506 -16.61 8.50 -6.05
CA ASP A 506 -17.59 8.79 -5.00
C ASP A 506 -17.44 7.92 -3.75
N ALA A 507 -16.74 6.78 -3.81
CA ALA A 507 -16.62 5.90 -2.65
C ALA A 507 -15.63 4.73 -2.84
N VAL A 508 -15.34 4.03 -1.71
CA VAL A 508 -14.81 2.65 -1.67
C VAL A 508 -15.95 1.69 -1.35
N TYR A 509 -16.01 0.58 -2.07
CA TYR A 509 -16.96 -0.51 -1.86
C TYR A 509 -16.22 -1.83 -1.66
N ILE A 510 -16.66 -2.63 -0.69
CA ILE A 510 -16.24 -4.01 -0.48
C ILE A 510 -17.45 -4.92 -0.70
N ASN A 511 -17.36 -5.79 -1.67
CA ASN A 511 -18.42 -6.71 -2.10
C ASN A 511 -19.79 -6.03 -2.31
N GLY A 512 -19.78 -4.81 -2.88
CA GLY A 512 -20.98 -3.99 -3.13
C GLY A 512 -21.41 -3.13 -1.94
N ASN A 513 -20.87 -3.33 -0.75
CA ASN A 513 -21.18 -2.52 0.42
C ASN A 513 -20.34 -1.24 0.45
N LEU A 514 -20.97 -0.11 0.69
CA LEU A 514 -20.30 1.18 0.85
C LEU A 514 -19.48 1.21 2.15
N VAL A 515 -18.17 1.46 2.05
CA VAL A 515 -17.25 1.54 3.19
C VAL A 515 -16.90 2.99 3.52
N VAL A 516 -16.46 3.76 2.52
CA VAL A 516 -16.04 5.17 2.69
C VAL A 516 -16.57 6.00 1.55
N LYS A 517 -17.21 7.15 1.85
CA LYS A 517 -17.65 8.15 0.86
C LYS A 517 -16.56 9.18 0.58
N GLY A 518 -16.51 9.68 -0.64
CA GLY A 518 -15.63 10.75 -1.10
C GLY A 518 -14.87 10.37 -2.36
N ASP A 519 -14.03 11.28 -2.88
CA ASP A 519 -13.13 10.97 -4.00
C ASP A 519 -12.08 9.94 -3.56
N MET A 520 -12.32 8.69 -3.96
CA MET A 520 -11.53 7.51 -3.58
C MET A 520 -10.74 6.94 -4.77
N THR A 521 -10.24 7.82 -5.65
CA THR A 521 -9.44 7.44 -6.83
C THR A 521 -7.93 7.53 -6.63
N GLY A 522 -7.49 7.73 -5.39
CA GLY A 522 -6.08 7.87 -5.02
C GLY A 522 -5.50 6.66 -4.30
N PRO A 523 -4.18 6.70 -3.97
CA PRO A 523 -3.44 5.57 -3.40
C PRO A 523 -4.00 5.05 -2.08
N LYS A 524 -4.52 5.93 -1.21
CA LYS A 524 -5.09 5.51 0.08
C LYS A 524 -6.28 4.58 -0.11
N ALA A 525 -7.14 4.87 -1.08
CA ALA A 525 -8.31 4.04 -1.38
C ALA A 525 -7.91 2.69 -1.98
N ALA A 526 -6.95 2.68 -2.92
CA ALA A 526 -6.37 1.45 -3.45
C ALA A 526 -5.78 0.59 -2.32
N GLY A 527 -5.02 1.21 -1.40
CA GLY A 527 -4.50 0.52 -0.22
C GLY A 527 -5.58 -0.05 0.71
N MET A 528 -6.75 0.59 0.85
CA MET A 528 -7.88 0.03 1.61
C MET A 528 -8.36 -1.29 0.97
N VAL A 529 -8.57 -1.29 -0.34
CA VAL A 529 -9.00 -2.48 -1.08
C VAL A 529 -7.96 -3.60 -1.04
N LEU A 530 -6.69 -3.30 -1.34
CA LEU A 530 -5.62 -4.30 -1.43
C LEU A 530 -5.23 -4.89 -0.07
N ARG A 531 -5.54 -4.20 1.02
CA ARG A 531 -5.30 -4.67 2.40
C ARG A 531 -6.50 -5.33 3.06
N ASP A 532 -7.67 -5.32 2.43
CA ASP A 532 -8.85 -5.98 3.01
C ASP A 532 -8.75 -7.49 2.83
N PRO A 533 -8.76 -8.31 3.93
CA PRO A 533 -8.57 -9.76 3.84
C PRO A 533 -9.73 -10.51 3.19
N THR A 534 -10.87 -9.88 2.98
CA THR A 534 -12.06 -10.50 2.36
C THR A 534 -12.07 -10.35 0.85
N VAL A 535 -11.29 -9.40 0.31
CA VAL A 535 -11.23 -9.09 -1.12
C VAL A 535 -10.40 -10.13 -1.86
N ASP A 536 -10.93 -10.65 -2.97
CA ASP A 536 -10.27 -11.62 -3.83
C ASP A 536 -10.16 -11.16 -5.30
N ALA A 537 -10.72 -10.01 -5.66
CA ALA A 537 -10.48 -9.30 -6.91
C ALA A 537 -10.62 -7.79 -6.68
N ALA A 538 -9.79 -6.98 -7.33
CA ALA A 538 -9.80 -5.53 -7.18
C ALA A 538 -10.12 -4.82 -8.50
N VAL A 539 -10.96 -3.77 -8.43
CA VAL A 539 -11.24 -2.82 -9.52
C VAL A 539 -10.89 -1.42 -9.02
N LEU A 540 -9.87 -0.81 -9.63
CA LEU A 540 -9.29 0.45 -9.16
C LEU A 540 -9.54 1.56 -10.18
N GLU A 541 -10.59 2.38 -9.97
CA GLU A 541 -10.75 3.63 -10.72
C GLU A 541 -9.63 4.59 -10.33
N THR A 542 -8.95 5.15 -11.31
CA THR A 542 -7.80 6.04 -11.11
C THR A 542 -8.03 7.35 -11.83
N ALA A 543 -8.10 8.45 -11.08
CA ALA A 543 -8.27 9.77 -11.63
C ALA A 543 -6.93 10.50 -11.80
N ARG A 544 -6.87 11.39 -12.80
CA ARG A 544 -5.73 12.29 -13.06
C ARG A 544 -5.21 12.97 -11.78
N GLY A 545 -6.12 13.52 -10.97
CA GLY A 545 -5.76 14.25 -9.76
C GLY A 545 -5.02 13.38 -8.72
N GLY A 546 -5.41 12.11 -8.58
CA GLY A 546 -4.73 11.15 -7.72
C GLY A 546 -3.31 10.86 -8.21
N ILE A 547 -3.15 10.57 -9.49
CA ILE A 547 -1.84 10.28 -10.11
C ILE A 547 -0.87 11.48 -9.97
N LEU A 548 -1.35 12.70 -10.22
CA LEU A 548 -0.53 13.92 -10.16
C LEU A 548 -0.10 14.29 -8.74
N ARG A 549 -0.95 13.99 -7.74
CA ARG A 549 -0.66 14.33 -6.33
C ARG A 549 0.18 13.30 -5.62
N ALA A 550 -0.05 12.01 -5.89
CA ALA A 550 0.53 10.95 -5.06
C ALA A 550 0.91 9.66 -5.83
N GLY A 551 0.75 9.62 -7.16
CA GLY A 551 1.01 8.42 -7.96
C GLY A 551 -0.03 7.32 -7.79
N LEU A 552 0.32 6.10 -8.20
CA LEU A 552 -0.51 4.91 -8.02
C LEU A 552 -0.27 4.28 -6.63
N GLY A 553 -1.31 3.66 -6.06
CA GLY A 553 -1.22 2.96 -4.77
C GLY A 553 -0.81 1.49 -4.88
N TRP A 554 -0.30 1.07 -6.02
CA TRP A 554 0.19 -0.28 -6.34
C TRP A 554 1.36 -0.18 -7.32
N ASP A 555 2.16 -1.21 -7.40
CA ASP A 555 3.33 -1.32 -8.28
C ASP A 555 2.94 -1.73 -9.72
N TRP A 556 2.04 -2.73 -9.85
CA TRP A 556 1.50 -3.19 -11.12
C TRP A 556 0.11 -3.80 -10.96
N CYS A 557 -0.65 -3.92 -12.07
CA CYS A 557 -1.95 -4.59 -12.15
C CYS A 557 -1.95 -5.63 -13.27
N ASP A 558 -2.89 -6.57 -13.21
CA ASP A 558 -3.04 -7.58 -14.26
C ASP A 558 -3.57 -6.93 -15.54
N VAL A 559 -4.62 -6.11 -15.40
CA VAL A 559 -5.29 -5.43 -16.51
C VAL A 559 -5.31 -3.93 -16.28
N GLY A 560 -4.72 -3.17 -17.20
CA GLY A 560 -4.79 -1.72 -17.22
C GLY A 560 -5.64 -1.21 -18.39
N ALA A 561 -6.52 -0.22 -18.17
CA ALA A 561 -7.34 0.34 -19.25
C ALA A 561 -7.32 1.86 -19.29
N VAL A 562 -7.28 2.44 -20.51
CA VAL A 562 -7.50 3.88 -20.76
C VAL A 562 -8.68 4.02 -21.70
N LEU A 563 -9.77 4.59 -21.18
CA LEU A 563 -11.06 4.67 -21.89
C LEU A 563 -11.04 5.75 -22.99
N ASN A 564 -10.50 6.92 -22.68
CA ASN A 564 -10.39 8.07 -23.58
C ASN A 564 -9.54 9.18 -22.96
N VAL A 565 -9.03 10.07 -23.82
CA VAL A 565 -8.32 11.29 -23.43
C VAL A 565 -8.90 12.47 -24.18
N THR A 566 -9.76 13.23 -23.51
CA THR A 566 -10.35 14.46 -24.05
C THR A 566 -10.05 15.63 -23.12
N GLU A 567 -10.19 16.86 -23.62
CA GLU A 567 -9.92 18.08 -22.83
C GLU A 567 -10.80 18.12 -21.57
N ASP A 568 -10.17 18.13 -20.43
CA ASP A 568 -10.78 18.31 -19.13
C ASP A 568 -9.73 18.75 -18.11
N HIS A 569 -10.05 19.70 -17.24
CA HIS A 569 -9.12 20.27 -16.27
C HIS A 569 -7.81 20.81 -16.88
N MET A 570 -7.85 21.35 -18.09
CA MET A 570 -6.69 21.96 -18.75
C MET A 570 -6.25 23.22 -17.99
N GLY A 571 -4.92 23.45 -17.94
CA GLY A 571 -4.33 24.55 -17.15
C GLY A 571 -4.16 24.26 -15.65
N LEU A 572 -4.66 23.13 -15.13
CA LEU A 572 -4.56 22.77 -13.72
C LEU A 572 -3.46 21.72 -13.48
N GLY A 573 -2.66 21.91 -12.41
CA GLY A 573 -1.61 20.96 -12.02
C GLY A 573 -0.49 20.79 -13.05
N GLY A 574 -0.21 21.84 -13.83
CA GLY A 574 0.85 21.84 -14.84
C GLY A 574 0.53 21.02 -16.10
N ILE A 575 -0.75 20.79 -16.40
CA ILE A 575 -1.21 20.07 -17.59
C ILE A 575 -1.88 21.07 -18.52
N ASN A 576 -1.24 21.39 -19.63
CA ASN A 576 -1.69 22.42 -20.58
C ASN A 576 -2.07 21.84 -21.95
N THR A 577 -1.63 20.62 -22.26
CA THR A 577 -1.87 19.94 -23.54
C THR A 577 -2.49 18.57 -23.39
N LEU A 578 -3.18 18.08 -24.43
CA LEU A 578 -3.74 16.72 -24.45
C LEU A 578 -2.64 15.64 -24.35
N ASP A 579 -1.45 15.89 -24.93
CA ASP A 579 -0.33 14.95 -24.83
C ASP A 579 0.15 14.83 -23.37
N GLU A 580 0.29 15.94 -22.62
CA GLU A 580 0.61 15.91 -21.20
C GLU A 580 -0.46 15.18 -20.36
N LEU A 581 -1.74 15.37 -20.72
CA LEU A 581 -2.85 14.64 -20.06
C LEU A 581 -2.78 13.14 -20.36
N ALA A 582 -2.45 12.78 -21.61
CA ALA A 582 -2.25 11.40 -22.03
C ALA A 582 -1.07 10.76 -21.30
N GLU A 583 0.05 11.46 -21.12
CA GLU A 583 1.21 10.99 -20.34
C GLU A 583 0.86 10.62 -18.90
N VAL A 584 0.01 11.40 -18.24
CA VAL A 584 -0.43 11.09 -16.88
C VAL A 584 -1.33 9.86 -16.86
N LYS A 585 -2.26 9.73 -17.81
CA LYS A 585 -3.21 8.60 -17.84
C LYS A 585 -2.54 7.29 -18.27
N ARG A 586 -1.56 7.34 -19.18
CA ARG A 586 -0.90 6.15 -19.70
C ARG A 586 -0.16 5.33 -18.61
N ILE A 587 0.19 5.95 -17.46
CA ILE A 587 0.84 5.25 -16.35
C ILE A 587 0.07 4.00 -15.93
N VAL A 588 -1.28 4.01 -16.03
CA VAL A 588 -2.12 2.86 -15.69
C VAL A 588 -1.85 1.66 -16.61
N VAL A 589 -1.66 1.88 -17.91
CA VAL A 589 -1.36 0.79 -18.86
C VAL A 589 0.14 0.48 -18.94
N GLU A 590 0.99 1.41 -18.56
CA GLU A 590 2.43 1.19 -18.45
C GLU A 590 2.80 0.17 -17.37
N VAL A 591 2.00 0.08 -16.30
CA VAL A 591 2.19 -0.88 -15.21
C VAL A 591 1.27 -2.12 -15.31
N ALA A 592 0.54 -2.27 -16.41
CA ALA A 592 -0.21 -3.50 -16.68
C ALA A 592 0.75 -4.62 -17.10
N LYS A 593 0.56 -5.84 -16.57
CA LYS A 593 1.40 -6.99 -16.90
C LYS A 593 0.76 -7.93 -17.93
N ASP A 594 -0.53 -8.25 -17.77
CA ASP A 594 -1.17 -9.22 -18.64
C ASP A 594 -1.82 -8.57 -19.85
N CYS A 595 -2.62 -7.51 -19.65
CA CYS A 595 -3.35 -6.88 -20.74
C CYS A 595 -3.46 -5.36 -20.58
N ALA A 596 -3.09 -4.62 -21.61
CA ALA A 596 -3.41 -3.21 -21.78
C ALA A 596 -4.64 -3.08 -22.69
N VAL A 597 -5.72 -2.49 -22.16
CA VAL A 597 -6.97 -2.26 -22.90
C VAL A 597 -7.04 -0.80 -23.35
N LEU A 598 -7.03 -0.56 -24.66
CA LEU A 598 -6.90 0.75 -25.27
C LEU A 598 -8.05 1.07 -26.22
N ASN A 599 -8.53 2.31 -26.19
CA ASN A 599 -9.52 2.81 -27.13
C ASN A 599 -8.86 3.08 -28.50
N ALA A 600 -9.25 2.32 -29.53
CA ALA A 600 -8.73 2.52 -30.87
C ALA A 600 -9.37 3.75 -31.58
N ASP A 601 -10.55 4.18 -31.12
CA ASP A 601 -11.24 5.37 -31.63
C ASP A 601 -10.64 6.69 -31.11
N ASP A 602 -9.68 6.61 -30.16
CA ASP A 602 -9.00 7.76 -29.55
C ASP A 602 -7.51 7.78 -29.92
N PRO A 603 -7.05 8.78 -30.71
CA PRO A 603 -5.65 8.85 -31.15
C PRO A 603 -4.63 8.93 -30.01
N GLN A 604 -5.00 9.51 -28.86
CA GLN A 604 -4.10 9.56 -27.71
C GLN A 604 -3.96 8.19 -27.04
N CYS A 605 -5.05 7.43 -26.98
CA CYS A 605 -5.01 6.06 -26.45
C CYS A 605 -4.21 5.12 -27.35
N LEU A 606 -4.29 5.26 -28.67
CA LEU A 606 -3.49 4.48 -29.61
C LEU A 606 -1.99 4.64 -29.42
N LYS A 607 -1.51 5.87 -29.17
CA LYS A 607 -0.09 6.15 -28.90
C LYS A 607 0.42 5.43 -27.64
N MET A 608 -0.45 5.05 -26.71
CA MET A 608 -0.06 4.42 -25.45
C MET A 608 0.40 2.97 -25.64
N ALA A 609 0.08 2.34 -26.75
CA ALA A 609 0.51 0.99 -27.10
C ALA A 609 2.04 0.83 -27.10
N ASP A 610 2.80 1.86 -27.48
CA ASP A 610 4.26 1.85 -27.49
C ASP A 610 4.89 1.96 -26.09
N HIS A 611 4.09 2.27 -25.07
CA HIS A 611 4.57 2.51 -23.70
C HIS A 611 4.21 1.40 -22.72
N THR A 612 3.38 0.43 -23.09
CA THR A 612 3.02 -0.70 -22.25
C THR A 612 3.99 -1.87 -22.46
N THR A 613 4.23 -2.62 -21.38
CA THR A 613 4.96 -3.89 -21.41
C THR A 613 4.06 -5.09 -21.17
N ALA A 614 2.73 -4.87 -21.22
CA ALA A 614 1.75 -5.93 -21.04
C ALA A 614 1.92 -7.03 -22.12
N THR A 615 1.69 -8.28 -21.72
CA THR A 615 1.79 -9.44 -22.63
C THR A 615 0.83 -9.33 -23.82
N HIS A 616 -0.34 -8.69 -23.60
CA HIS A 616 -1.38 -8.48 -24.62
C HIS A 616 -1.79 -7.01 -24.69
N ILE A 617 -2.05 -6.54 -25.89
CA ILE A 617 -2.82 -5.32 -26.13
C ILE A 617 -4.21 -5.75 -26.61
N CYS A 618 -5.25 -5.19 -26.03
CA CYS A 618 -6.64 -5.39 -26.46
C CYS A 618 -7.21 -4.04 -26.92
N TYR A 619 -7.50 -3.91 -28.20
CA TYR A 619 -8.15 -2.72 -28.71
C TYR A 619 -9.68 -2.79 -28.59
N VAL A 620 -10.30 -1.68 -28.22
CA VAL A 620 -11.75 -1.50 -28.19
C VAL A 620 -12.13 -0.49 -29.25
N THR A 621 -13.08 -0.81 -30.15
CA THR A 621 -13.54 0.14 -31.19
C THR A 621 -15.01 -0.02 -31.50
N LEU A 622 -15.70 1.11 -31.73
CA LEU A 622 -17.07 1.16 -32.26
C LEU A 622 -17.10 0.98 -33.79
N ASP A 623 -15.96 1.14 -34.46
CA ASP A 623 -15.84 1.00 -35.91
C ASP A 623 -15.31 -0.39 -36.29
N GLN A 624 -16.21 -1.26 -36.78
CA GLN A 624 -15.86 -2.58 -37.33
C GLN A 624 -14.87 -2.54 -38.50
N HIS A 625 -14.66 -1.37 -39.13
CA HIS A 625 -13.79 -1.19 -40.27
C HIS A 625 -12.46 -0.53 -39.91
N HIS A 626 -12.20 -0.28 -38.63
CA HIS A 626 -10.97 0.38 -38.17
C HIS A 626 -9.70 -0.33 -38.70
N PRO A 627 -8.87 0.31 -39.52
CA PRO A 627 -7.81 -0.38 -40.28
C PRO A 627 -6.78 -1.07 -39.38
N LEU A 628 -6.32 -0.39 -38.31
CA LEU A 628 -5.33 -0.92 -37.37
C LEU A 628 -5.92 -2.14 -36.61
N VAL A 629 -7.17 -2.05 -36.13
CA VAL A 629 -7.80 -3.15 -35.39
C VAL A 629 -8.03 -4.36 -36.27
N LYS A 630 -8.42 -4.19 -37.54
CA LYS A 630 -8.53 -5.30 -38.51
C LYS A 630 -7.20 -6.03 -38.70
N GLU A 631 -6.11 -5.32 -38.85
CA GLU A 631 -4.79 -5.94 -38.98
C GLU A 631 -4.34 -6.62 -37.70
N HIS A 632 -4.63 -6.01 -36.55
CA HIS A 632 -4.36 -6.58 -35.22
C HIS A 632 -5.09 -7.92 -35.04
N ILE A 633 -6.38 -8.00 -35.39
CA ILE A 633 -7.18 -9.23 -35.38
C ILE A 633 -6.64 -10.27 -36.37
N ARG A 634 -6.27 -9.83 -37.59
CA ARG A 634 -5.71 -10.74 -38.63
C ARG A 634 -4.42 -11.41 -38.16
N LEU A 635 -3.65 -10.73 -37.33
CA LEU A 635 -2.45 -11.29 -36.68
C LEU A 635 -2.74 -12.15 -35.44
N GLY A 636 -4.02 -12.36 -35.08
CA GLY A 636 -4.45 -13.20 -33.98
C GLY A 636 -4.47 -12.51 -32.63
N HIS A 637 -4.36 -11.18 -32.57
CA HIS A 637 -4.36 -10.42 -31.32
C HIS A 637 -5.79 -10.07 -30.84
N ARG A 638 -5.89 -9.66 -29.58
CA ARG A 638 -7.16 -9.38 -28.90
C ARG A 638 -7.79 -8.06 -29.30
N ALA A 639 -9.09 -8.08 -29.59
CA ALA A 639 -9.88 -6.87 -29.78
C ALA A 639 -11.33 -7.10 -29.35
N VAL A 640 -12.01 -6.02 -28.94
CA VAL A 640 -13.45 -5.97 -28.76
C VAL A 640 -14.03 -4.95 -29.73
N VAL A 641 -14.90 -5.42 -30.62
CA VAL A 641 -15.42 -4.65 -31.74
C VAL A 641 -16.95 -4.61 -31.69
N LEU A 642 -17.54 -3.45 -31.99
CA LEU A 642 -18.98 -3.37 -32.25
C LEU A 642 -19.22 -3.68 -33.72
N GLU A 643 -19.73 -4.88 -34.00
CA GLU A 643 -20.04 -5.33 -35.36
C GLU A 643 -21.50 -5.11 -35.70
N THR A 644 -21.74 -4.59 -36.89
CA THR A 644 -23.10 -4.40 -37.47
C THR A 644 -23.35 -5.44 -38.53
N ALA A 645 -24.40 -6.22 -38.36
CA ALA A 645 -24.90 -7.22 -39.32
C ALA A 645 -26.39 -7.00 -39.61
N ASP A 646 -26.97 -7.80 -40.47
CA ASP A 646 -28.43 -7.74 -40.85
C ASP A 646 -29.38 -7.81 -39.63
N HIS A 647 -28.91 -8.39 -38.54
CA HIS A 647 -29.68 -8.53 -37.30
C HIS A 647 -29.42 -7.46 -36.25
N GLY A 648 -28.67 -6.38 -36.59
CA GLY A 648 -28.29 -5.28 -35.72
C GLY A 648 -26.86 -5.37 -35.17
N GLU A 649 -26.55 -4.49 -34.21
CA GLU A 649 -25.23 -4.38 -33.61
C GLU A 649 -24.98 -5.49 -32.58
N THR A 650 -23.75 -6.01 -32.53
CA THR A 650 -23.31 -7.03 -31.58
C THR A 650 -21.91 -6.70 -31.09
N ILE A 651 -21.67 -6.75 -29.77
CA ILE A 651 -20.34 -6.68 -29.19
C ILE A 651 -19.64 -8.03 -29.40
N VAL A 652 -18.49 -8.03 -30.03
CA VAL A 652 -17.72 -9.22 -30.40
C VAL A 652 -16.33 -9.16 -29.81
N ILE A 653 -15.87 -10.27 -29.25
CA ILE A 653 -14.48 -10.44 -28.79
C ILE A 653 -13.72 -11.25 -29.84
N HIS A 654 -12.58 -10.76 -30.27
CA HIS A 654 -11.61 -11.47 -31.10
C HIS A 654 -10.39 -11.84 -30.27
N ASP A 655 -9.94 -13.10 -30.31
CA ASP A 655 -8.73 -13.58 -29.67
C ASP A 655 -8.20 -14.85 -30.33
N GLY A 656 -6.90 -14.92 -30.64
CA GLY A 656 -6.26 -16.12 -31.23
C GLY A 656 -6.83 -16.53 -32.57
N GLY A 657 -7.38 -15.61 -33.37
CA GLY A 657 -8.06 -15.88 -34.63
C GLY A 657 -9.51 -16.38 -34.48
N HIS A 658 -10.02 -16.46 -33.26
CA HIS A 658 -11.40 -16.80 -32.97
C HIS A 658 -12.29 -15.55 -32.91
N HIS A 659 -13.58 -15.72 -33.29
CA HIS A 659 -14.62 -14.71 -33.30
C HIS A 659 -15.71 -15.11 -32.30
N TYR A 660 -15.85 -14.36 -31.20
CA TYR A 660 -16.80 -14.69 -30.15
C TYR A 660 -17.89 -13.61 -30.03
N PRO A 661 -19.09 -13.80 -30.66
CA PRO A 661 -20.23 -12.91 -30.45
C PRO A 661 -20.63 -12.94 -28.96
N LEU A 662 -20.58 -11.80 -28.30
CA LEU A 662 -20.81 -11.73 -26.85
C LEU A 662 -22.28 -11.39 -26.57
N ILE A 663 -22.69 -10.14 -26.91
CA ILE A 663 -24.02 -9.64 -26.54
C ILE A 663 -24.43 -8.48 -27.46
N ARG A 664 -25.72 -8.32 -27.70
CA ARG A 664 -26.29 -7.14 -28.38
C ARG A 664 -26.38 -5.97 -27.37
N PRO A 665 -25.99 -4.73 -27.75
CA PRO A 665 -26.14 -3.57 -26.85
C PRO A 665 -27.55 -3.41 -26.29
N GLN A 666 -28.58 -3.66 -27.07
CA GLN A 666 -29.98 -3.56 -26.67
C GLN A 666 -30.37 -4.42 -25.47
N LEU A 667 -29.59 -5.48 -25.17
CA LEU A 667 -29.81 -6.38 -24.05
C LEU A 667 -29.06 -5.93 -22.77
N ILE A 668 -28.31 -4.84 -22.84
CA ILE A 668 -27.58 -4.25 -21.70
C ILE A 668 -28.38 -3.06 -21.20
N PRO A 669 -28.98 -3.10 -20.00
CA PRO A 669 -29.81 -2.00 -19.48
C PRO A 669 -29.13 -0.65 -19.50
N ALA A 670 -27.83 -0.62 -19.16
CA ALA A 670 -27.02 0.60 -19.13
C ALA A 670 -26.92 1.31 -20.49
N THR A 671 -27.13 0.63 -21.60
CA THR A 671 -27.08 1.22 -22.96
C THR A 671 -28.39 1.86 -23.40
N MET A 672 -29.46 1.76 -22.61
CA MET A 672 -30.79 2.27 -22.97
C MET A 672 -31.25 1.79 -24.34
N GLU A 673 -31.35 0.48 -24.49
CA GLU A 673 -31.72 -0.19 -25.77
C GLU A 673 -30.67 0.08 -26.90
N GLY A 674 -29.42 0.26 -26.57
CA GLY A 674 -28.35 0.60 -27.53
C GLY A 674 -28.28 2.10 -27.92
N LYS A 675 -29.16 2.95 -27.38
CA LYS A 675 -29.18 4.39 -27.72
C LYS A 675 -28.01 5.16 -27.08
N ALA A 676 -27.54 4.73 -25.89
CA ALA A 676 -26.40 5.31 -25.18
C ALA A 676 -25.07 4.70 -25.68
N THR A 677 -24.56 5.21 -26.79
CA THR A 677 -23.33 4.69 -27.44
C THR A 677 -22.13 4.73 -26.51
N HIS A 678 -21.99 5.78 -25.69
CA HIS A 678 -20.92 5.89 -24.71
C HIS A 678 -20.97 4.76 -23.68
N ASN A 679 -22.17 4.30 -23.26
CA ASN A 679 -22.31 3.14 -22.40
C ASN A 679 -22.13 1.81 -23.12
N THR A 680 -22.43 1.75 -24.43
CA THR A 680 -22.03 0.60 -25.28
C THR A 680 -20.51 0.46 -25.27
N GLN A 681 -19.76 1.55 -25.48
CA GLN A 681 -18.30 1.54 -25.42
C GLN A 681 -17.78 1.18 -24.00
N ASN A 682 -18.38 1.73 -22.93
CA ASN A 682 -18.06 1.31 -21.55
C ASN A 682 -18.26 -0.20 -21.33
N ALA A 683 -19.37 -0.77 -21.84
CA ALA A 683 -19.62 -2.21 -21.76
C ALA A 683 -18.62 -3.05 -22.55
N MET A 684 -18.13 -2.53 -23.70
CA MET A 684 -17.06 -3.17 -24.47
C MET A 684 -15.74 -3.19 -23.70
N PHE A 685 -15.39 -2.10 -23.01
CA PHE A 685 -14.23 -2.07 -22.11
C PHE A 685 -14.37 -3.07 -20.97
N VAL A 686 -15.56 -3.17 -20.37
CA VAL A 686 -15.84 -4.18 -19.33
C VAL A 686 -15.67 -5.59 -19.89
N ALA A 687 -16.18 -5.86 -21.10
CA ALA A 687 -16.01 -7.15 -21.76
C ALA A 687 -14.52 -7.48 -21.98
N ALA A 688 -13.74 -6.52 -22.50
CA ALA A 688 -12.29 -6.66 -22.70
C ALA A 688 -11.55 -6.94 -21.39
N MET A 689 -11.82 -6.15 -20.35
CA MET A 689 -11.15 -6.28 -19.06
C MET A 689 -11.53 -7.58 -18.34
N ALA A 690 -12.81 -7.92 -18.30
CA ALA A 690 -13.27 -9.16 -17.66
C ALA A 690 -12.75 -10.41 -18.39
N TYR A 691 -12.71 -10.38 -19.72
CA TYR A 691 -12.12 -11.45 -20.53
C TYR A 691 -10.62 -11.61 -20.27
N ALA A 692 -9.88 -10.49 -20.19
CA ALA A 692 -8.47 -10.49 -19.83
C ALA A 692 -8.24 -11.02 -18.41
N MET A 693 -9.16 -10.78 -17.46
CA MET A 693 -9.14 -11.37 -16.12
C MET A 693 -9.60 -12.82 -16.07
N GLY A 694 -9.74 -13.49 -17.22
CA GLY A 694 -10.07 -14.91 -17.32
C GLY A 694 -11.53 -15.26 -17.00
N LYS A 695 -12.47 -14.31 -17.13
CA LYS A 695 -13.89 -14.60 -16.92
C LYS A 695 -14.48 -15.27 -18.16
N SER A 696 -15.43 -16.21 -17.95
CA SER A 696 -16.11 -16.88 -19.04
C SER A 696 -17.01 -15.89 -19.81
N LEU A 697 -17.29 -16.19 -21.09
CA LEU A 697 -18.21 -15.38 -21.89
C LEU A 697 -19.62 -15.32 -21.28
N ASP A 698 -20.04 -16.38 -20.57
CA ASP A 698 -21.35 -16.43 -19.91
C ASP A 698 -21.39 -15.54 -18.66
N ASP A 699 -20.32 -15.53 -17.85
CA ASP A 699 -20.20 -14.60 -16.71
C ASP A 699 -20.27 -13.14 -17.18
N ILE A 700 -19.55 -12.82 -18.26
CA ILE A 700 -19.54 -11.47 -18.84
C ILE A 700 -20.93 -11.09 -19.35
N ARG A 701 -21.59 -11.97 -20.12
CA ARG A 701 -22.97 -11.76 -20.61
C ARG A 701 -23.93 -11.51 -19.47
N GLN A 702 -23.92 -12.39 -18.47
CA GLN A 702 -24.83 -12.32 -17.33
C GLN A 702 -24.63 -11.02 -16.56
N GLY A 703 -23.35 -10.65 -16.28
CA GLY A 703 -23.03 -9.43 -15.57
C GLY A 703 -23.47 -8.17 -16.34
N LEU A 704 -23.22 -8.10 -17.66
CA LEU A 704 -23.65 -6.99 -18.50
C LEU A 704 -25.18 -6.88 -18.57
N ARG A 705 -25.90 -7.99 -18.66
CA ARG A 705 -27.38 -8.03 -18.75
C ARG A 705 -28.09 -7.65 -17.46
N THR A 706 -27.42 -7.79 -16.32
CA THR A 706 -28.00 -7.53 -14.98
C THR A 706 -27.53 -6.22 -14.35
N PHE A 707 -26.59 -5.52 -15.00
CA PHE A 707 -26.16 -4.20 -14.54
C PHE A 707 -27.13 -3.12 -15.00
N ASP A 708 -27.79 -2.47 -14.06
CA ASP A 708 -28.68 -1.34 -14.32
C ASP A 708 -28.06 0.01 -13.94
N MET A 709 -28.69 1.10 -14.41
CA MET A 709 -28.29 2.48 -14.11
C MET A 709 -29.20 3.10 -13.05
N SER A 710 -29.73 2.29 -12.13
CA SER A 710 -30.51 2.82 -11.00
C SER A 710 -29.64 3.77 -10.16
N PHE A 711 -30.29 4.74 -9.53
CA PHE A 711 -29.60 5.71 -8.69
C PHE A 711 -28.84 5.03 -7.54
N SER A 712 -29.32 3.91 -7.03
CA SER A 712 -28.66 3.13 -5.99
C SER A 712 -27.35 2.49 -6.45
N GLN A 713 -27.27 2.07 -7.73
CA GLN A 713 -26.05 1.46 -8.29
C GLN A 713 -25.08 2.48 -8.87
N THR A 714 -25.57 3.52 -9.54
CA THR A 714 -24.76 4.51 -10.25
C THR A 714 -25.25 5.95 -10.05
N PRO A 715 -25.15 6.51 -8.85
CA PRO A 715 -25.62 7.87 -8.59
C PRO A 715 -25.05 8.90 -9.58
N GLY A 716 -25.94 9.69 -10.21
CA GLY A 716 -25.55 10.72 -11.16
C GLY A 716 -24.95 10.23 -12.48
N ARG A 717 -25.26 9.01 -12.90
CA ARG A 717 -24.79 8.44 -14.17
C ARG A 717 -25.99 7.93 -14.96
N ASN A 718 -26.52 8.74 -15.87
CA ASN A 718 -27.68 8.42 -16.70
C ASN A 718 -28.87 7.88 -15.91
N ASN A 719 -29.17 8.43 -14.72
CA ASN A 719 -30.29 7.97 -13.93
C ASN A 719 -31.61 8.44 -14.54
N VAL A 720 -32.50 7.52 -14.85
CA VAL A 720 -33.80 7.80 -15.47
C VAL A 720 -34.92 7.69 -14.45
N TYR A 721 -35.88 8.66 -14.55
CA TYR A 721 -37.13 8.64 -13.78
C TYR A 721 -38.32 8.97 -14.70
N ASP A 722 -39.25 8.05 -14.80
CA ASP A 722 -40.37 8.10 -15.77
C ASP A 722 -41.78 8.18 -15.13
N GLU A 723 -41.88 8.21 -13.77
CA GLU A 723 -43.17 8.09 -13.06
C GLU A 723 -44.01 9.39 -13.07
N HIS A 724 -43.46 10.51 -13.57
CA HIS A 724 -44.15 11.78 -13.61
C HIS A 724 -44.99 12.02 -14.88
N GLY A 725 -45.04 11.03 -15.80
CA GLY A 725 -45.68 11.21 -17.12
C GLY A 725 -44.78 11.98 -18.11
N PHE A 726 -43.63 12.41 -17.69
CA PHE A 726 -42.50 12.89 -18.50
C PHE A 726 -41.21 12.19 -18.04
N ARG A 727 -40.20 12.17 -18.92
CA ARG A 727 -38.93 11.50 -18.61
C ARG A 727 -37.93 12.48 -18.07
N VAL A 728 -37.26 12.12 -16.97
CA VAL A 728 -36.15 12.87 -16.42
C VAL A 728 -34.88 12.03 -16.52
N ILE A 729 -33.79 12.61 -17.02
CA ILE A 729 -32.45 12.01 -17.04
C ILE A 729 -31.52 12.89 -16.22
N LEU A 730 -30.94 12.32 -15.16
CA LEU A 730 -29.94 12.98 -14.34
C LEU A 730 -28.55 12.42 -14.62
N ASP A 731 -27.61 13.29 -14.98
CA ASP A 731 -26.21 12.95 -15.21
C ASP A 731 -25.27 13.97 -14.53
N TYR A 732 -24.03 13.55 -14.27
CA TYR A 732 -22.96 14.39 -13.66
C TYR A 732 -22.01 14.97 -14.72
N GLY A 733 -22.33 14.89 -16.02
CA GLY A 733 -21.52 15.41 -17.11
C GLY A 733 -21.24 16.90 -16.96
N HIS A 734 -19.96 17.30 -17.02
CA HIS A 734 -19.54 18.70 -16.82
C HIS A 734 -18.40 19.12 -17.78
N ASN A 735 -18.10 18.33 -18.81
CA ASN A 735 -17.14 18.66 -19.85
C ASN A 735 -17.75 18.48 -21.23
N PRO A 736 -17.19 19.11 -22.29
CA PRO A 736 -17.76 19.09 -23.63
C PRO A 736 -18.07 17.69 -24.17
N ALA A 737 -17.18 16.72 -23.98
CA ALA A 737 -17.36 15.35 -24.49
C ALA A 737 -18.52 14.62 -23.80
N ALA A 738 -18.72 14.80 -22.48
CA ALA A 738 -19.84 14.23 -21.73
C ALA A 738 -21.17 14.87 -22.18
N ILE A 739 -21.20 16.19 -22.33
CA ILE A 739 -22.38 16.93 -22.80
C ILE A 739 -22.78 16.49 -24.20
N GLN A 740 -21.79 16.33 -25.09
CA GLN A 740 -22.03 15.83 -26.45
C GLN A 740 -22.65 14.41 -26.45
N ALA A 741 -22.11 13.50 -25.65
CA ALA A 741 -22.63 12.13 -25.54
C ALA A 741 -24.09 12.11 -25.06
N MET A 742 -24.43 12.96 -24.09
CA MET A 742 -25.80 13.07 -23.54
C MET A 742 -26.75 13.75 -24.54
N THR A 743 -26.29 14.77 -25.26
CA THR A 743 -27.08 15.40 -26.32
C THR A 743 -27.41 14.40 -27.43
N GLN A 744 -26.46 13.61 -27.88
CA GLN A 744 -26.67 12.54 -28.86
C GLN A 744 -27.63 11.46 -28.35
N LEU A 745 -27.57 11.10 -27.05
CA LEU A 745 -28.53 10.19 -26.44
C LEU A 745 -29.96 10.73 -26.53
N VAL A 746 -30.19 12.00 -26.14
CA VAL A 746 -31.51 12.63 -26.21
C VAL A 746 -32.06 12.65 -27.64
N GLU A 747 -31.21 12.95 -28.65
CA GLU A 747 -31.61 12.89 -30.07
C GLU A 747 -32.07 11.48 -30.49
N ARG A 748 -31.32 10.45 -30.10
CA ARG A 748 -31.65 9.04 -30.43
C ARG A 748 -32.92 8.53 -29.72
N MET A 749 -33.26 9.13 -28.58
CA MET A 749 -34.48 8.76 -27.84
C MET A 749 -35.75 9.24 -28.54
N LYS A 750 -35.68 10.30 -29.38
CA LYS A 750 -36.81 10.87 -30.16
C LYS A 750 -38.05 11.08 -29.29
N PRO A 751 -37.99 11.92 -28.21
CA PRO A 751 -39.15 12.15 -27.36
C PRO A 751 -40.33 12.77 -28.15
N ARG A 752 -41.57 12.48 -27.70
CA ARG A 752 -42.77 13.04 -28.34
C ARG A 752 -43.05 14.49 -27.93
N GLY A 753 -42.64 14.87 -26.72
CA GLY A 753 -42.76 16.22 -26.16
C GLY A 753 -41.53 17.06 -26.37
N ARG A 754 -41.43 18.16 -25.58
CA ARG A 754 -40.32 19.10 -25.63
C ARG A 754 -39.08 18.46 -25.00
N ARG A 755 -37.92 18.95 -25.43
CA ARG A 755 -36.62 18.65 -24.86
C ARG A 755 -36.17 19.85 -24.03
N ILE A 756 -35.97 19.68 -22.74
CA ILE A 756 -35.57 20.74 -21.82
C ILE A 756 -34.25 20.35 -21.20
N VAL A 757 -33.26 21.25 -21.19
CA VAL A 757 -31.96 21.02 -20.59
C VAL A 757 -31.69 22.01 -19.45
N GLN A 758 -31.26 21.49 -18.31
CA GLN A 758 -30.63 22.26 -17.25
C GLN A 758 -29.13 22.05 -17.31
N ILE A 759 -28.37 23.14 -17.43
CA ILE A 759 -26.94 23.10 -17.68
C ILE A 759 -26.21 24.11 -16.78
N GLY A 760 -25.29 23.58 -15.97
CA GLY A 760 -24.32 24.34 -15.20
C GLY A 760 -22.91 23.78 -15.47
N ALA A 761 -21.90 24.48 -15.03
CA ALA A 761 -20.53 24.00 -15.08
C ALA A 761 -19.69 24.56 -13.94
N PRO A 762 -18.64 23.82 -13.48
CA PRO A 762 -17.74 24.28 -12.43
C PRO A 762 -17.01 25.59 -12.79
N GLY A 763 -16.86 26.49 -11.81
CA GLY A 763 -16.29 27.83 -12.02
C GLY A 763 -14.79 27.84 -12.40
N ASP A 764 -14.06 26.76 -12.17
CA ASP A 764 -12.64 26.62 -12.51
C ASP A 764 -12.37 26.24 -13.97
N ARG A 765 -13.39 26.23 -14.82
CA ARG A 765 -13.25 25.95 -16.25
C ARG A 765 -12.90 27.22 -17.05
N ARG A 766 -12.26 27.02 -18.20
CA ARG A 766 -11.97 28.11 -19.14
C ARG A 766 -13.26 28.62 -19.81
N ASN A 767 -13.31 29.88 -20.17
CA ASN A 767 -14.46 30.44 -20.89
C ASN A 767 -14.72 29.72 -22.24
N SER A 768 -13.65 29.25 -22.92
CA SER A 768 -13.75 28.44 -24.14
C SER A 768 -14.48 27.11 -23.92
N ASP A 769 -14.40 26.54 -22.73
CA ASP A 769 -15.09 25.28 -22.39
C ASP A 769 -16.60 25.52 -22.30
N TYR A 770 -17.04 26.63 -21.66
CA TYR A 770 -18.46 27.04 -21.61
C TYR A 770 -19.01 27.35 -23.01
N GLU A 771 -18.22 28.04 -23.84
CA GLU A 771 -18.59 28.31 -25.21
C GLU A 771 -18.78 27.03 -26.02
N THR A 772 -17.86 26.08 -25.89
CA THR A 772 -17.94 24.77 -26.56
C THR A 772 -19.18 23.99 -26.11
N ILE A 773 -19.45 23.94 -24.81
CA ILE A 773 -20.64 23.30 -24.24
C ILE A 773 -21.93 23.91 -24.84
N CYS A 774 -22.02 25.24 -24.85
CA CYS A 774 -23.19 25.92 -25.39
C CYS A 774 -23.37 25.65 -26.89
N LYS A 775 -22.31 25.61 -27.68
CA LYS A 775 -22.37 25.26 -29.11
C LYS A 775 -22.85 23.81 -29.33
N ILE A 776 -22.46 22.87 -28.46
CA ILE A 776 -22.87 21.46 -28.54
C ILE A 776 -24.37 21.30 -28.31
N ILE A 777 -24.94 22.02 -27.33
CA ILE A 777 -26.36 21.86 -26.98
C ILE A 777 -27.28 22.75 -27.84
N ALA A 778 -26.74 23.77 -28.53
CA ALA A 778 -27.53 24.72 -29.28
C ALA A 778 -28.34 24.05 -30.42
N GLY A 779 -29.64 24.32 -30.49
CA GLY A 779 -30.54 23.73 -31.46
C GLY A 779 -31.06 22.32 -31.20
N HIS A 780 -30.55 21.67 -30.15
CA HIS A 780 -30.97 20.33 -29.78
C HIS A 780 -32.07 20.28 -28.72
N PHE A 781 -32.36 21.41 -28.06
CA PHE A 781 -33.38 21.54 -27.01
C PHE A 781 -34.33 22.68 -27.29
N ASP A 782 -35.53 22.58 -26.76
CA ASP A 782 -36.58 23.62 -26.90
C ASP A 782 -36.45 24.71 -25.84
N ILE A 783 -35.92 24.35 -24.62
CA ILE A 783 -35.71 25.28 -23.51
C ILE A 783 -34.35 24.95 -22.86
N TYR A 784 -33.63 26.03 -22.51
CA TYR A 784 -32.32 25.98 -21.86
C TYR A 784 -32.38 26.67 -20.52
N ILE A 785 -32.02 26.01 -19.42
CA ILE A 785 -31.96 26.59 -18.09
C ILE A 785 -30.49 26.62 -17.66
N CYS A 786 -29.93 27.82 -17.55
CA CYS A 786 -28.54 28.05 -17.16
C CYS A 786 -28.48 28.26 -15.64
N ASP A 787 -27.76 27.37 -14.97
CA ASP A 787 -27.48 27.43 -13.54
C ASP A 787 -25.97 27.40 -13.22
N ARG A 788 -25.63 27.29 -11.96
CA ARG A 788 -24.22 27.22 -11.49
C ARG A 788 -24.02 26.07 -10.52
N ASP A 789 -22.76 25.65 -10.39
CA ASP A 789 -22.31 24.80 -9.27
C ASP A 789 -22.40 25.60 -7.95
N ASP A 790 -22.73 24.92 -6.85
CA ASP A 790 -22.73 25.54 -5.51
C ASP A 790 -21.32 26.02 -5.12
N ASP A 791 -20.26 25.30 -5.53
CA ASP A 791 -18.88 25.73 -5.38
C ASP A 791 -18.46 26.66 -6.52
N LEU A 792 -18.39 27.94 -6.22
CA LEU A 792 -18.09 28.98 -7.19
C LEU A 792 -16.67 28.97 -7.75
N ARG A 793 -15.74 28.34 -7.06
CA ARG A 793 -14.32 28.20 -7.46
C ARG A 793 -13.68 29.49 -7.97
N GLY A 794 -13.95 30.59 -7.27
CA GLY A 794 -13.38 31.92 -7.54
C GLY A 794 -14.15 32.82 -8.51
N ARG A 795 -15.30 32.36 -9.05
CA ARG A 795 -16.17 33.21 -9.91
C ARG A 795 -17.30 33.88 -9.12
N ALA A 796 -17.87 34.97 -9.69
CA ALA A 796 -19.06 35.60 -9.10
C ALA A 796 -20.29 34.68 -9.25
N PRO A 797 -21.28 34.79 -8.32
CA PRO A 797 -22.45 33.88 -8.28
C PRO A 797 -23.25 33.76 -9.59
N ASP A 798 -23.37 34.83 -10.35
CA ASP A 798 -24.14 34.86 -11.61
C ASP A 798 -23.27 34.84 -12.85
N GLU A 799 -21.97 34.74 -12.72
CA GLU A 799 -21.02 34.86 -13.84
C GLU A 799 -21.18 33.71 -14.84
N VAL A 800 -21.10 32.47 -14.39
CA VAL A 800 -21.18 31.30 -15.26
C VAL A 800 -22.52 31.21 -15.98
N PRO A 801 -23.69 31.31 -15.31
CA PRO A 801 -24.98 31.29 -15.99
C PRO A 801 -25.16 32.39 -17.05
N LYS A 802 -24.68 33.62 -16.77
CA LYS A 802 -24.73 34.73 -17.73
C LYS A 802 -23.80 34.54 -18.93
N LEU A 803 -22.59 33.99 -18.72
CA LEU A 803 -21.70 33.61 -19.80
C LEU A 803 -22.35 32.57 -20.71
N MET A 804 -22.96 31.52 -20.13
CA MET A 804 -23.65 30.50 -20.91
C MET A 804 -24.84 31.06 -21.69
N GLN A 805 -25.63 31.97 -21.10
CA GLN A 805 -26.69 32.69 -21.81
C GLN A 805 -26.12 33.45 -23.00
N GLY A 806 -25.03 34.19 -22.83
CA GLY A 806 -24.36 34.94 -23.92
C GLY A 806 -23.92 34.05 -25.07
N TYR A 807 -23.32 32.88 -24.75
CA TYR A 807 -22.87 31.93 -25.78
C TYR A 807 -24.05 31.25 -26.48
N LEU A 808 -25.16 30.92 -25.78
CA LEU A 808 -26.37 30.39 -26.43
C LEU A 808 -27.01 31.40 -27.36
N LEU A 809 -27.11 32.67 -26.96
CA LEU A 809 -27.57 33.75 -27.82
C LEU A 809 -26.67 33.92 -29.05
N ALA A 810 -25.35 33.89 -28.90
CA ALA A 810 -24.39 33.93 -29.99
C ALA A 810 -24.50 32.72 -30.93
N ALA A 811 -24.94 31.56 -30.42
CA ALA A 811 -25.23 30.35 -31.21
C ALA A 811 -26.61 30.38 -31.89
N GLY A 812 -27.35 31.48 -31.79
CA GLY A 812 -28.63 31.68 -32.46
C GLY A 812 -29.88 31.22 -31.72
N ILE A 813 -29.76 30.86 -30.45
CA ILE A 813 -30.91 30.47 -29.60
C ILE A 813 -31.68 31.76 -29.21
N LYS A 814 -32.99 31.71 -29.29
CA LYS A 814 -33.85 32.87 -28.98
C LYS A 814 -33.89 33.17 -27.49
N PRO A 815 -33.94 34.45 -27.08
CA PRO A 815 -33.99 34.82 -25.65
C PRO A 815 -35.10 34.16 -24.88
N GLU A 816 -36.27 33.97 -25.48
CA GLU A 816 -37.44 33.31 -24.82
C GLU A 816 -37.26 31.82 -24.56
N GLN A 817 -36.26 31.20 -25.13
CA GLN A 817 -35.89 29.79 -24.91
C GLN A 817 -34.86 29.62 -23.78
N ILE A 818 -34.28 30.74 -23.26
CA ILE A 818 -33.17 30.68 -22.29
C ILE A 818 -33.65 31.28 -20.96
N LEU A 819 -33.56 30.49 -19.90
CA LEU A 819 -33.82 30.93 -18.53
C LEU A 819 -32.46 30.94 -17.76
N VAL A 820 -32.22 32.03 -17.05
CA VAL A 820 -31.04 32.16 -16.18
C VAL A 820 -31.51 32.07 -14.74
N ILE A 821 -31.23 30.94 -14.07
CA ILE A 821 -31.60 30.66 -12.70
C ILE A 821 -30.37 30.14 -11.98
N PRO A 822 -29.58 31.01 -11.32
CA PRO A 822 -28.26 30.61 -10.82
C PRO A 822 -28.28 29.50 -9.78
N GLU A 823 -29.26 29.41 -8.92
CA GLU A 823 -29.34 28.36 -7.89
C GLU A 823 -29.87 27.05 -8.48
N GLU A 824 -29.02 25.98 -8.50
CA GLU A 824 -29.38 24.66 -9.01
C GLU A 824 -30.71 24.10 -8.47
N PRO A 825 -31.04 24.17 -7.13
CA PRO A 825 -32.30 23.65 -6.63
C PRO A 825 -33.53 24.38 -7.20
N LYS A 826 -33.42 25.70 -7.41
CA LYS A 826 -34.49 26.53 -7.95
C LYS A 826 -34.63 26.35 -9.48
N ALA A 827 -33.50 26.17 -10.16
CA ALA A 827 -33.46 25.83 -11.59
C ALA A 827 -34.21 24.52 -11.81
N LEU A 828 -33.90 23.49 -11.03
CA LEU A 828 -34.54 22.19 -11.11
C LEU A 828 -36.01 22.22 -10.74
N GLU A 829 -36.41 22.95 -9.68
CA GLU A 829 -37.82 23.15 -9.31
C GLU A 829 -38.61 23.81 -10.43
N THR A 830 -38.05 24.85 -11.05
CA THR A 830 -38.65 25.54 -12.20
C THR A 830 -38.80 24.61 -13.40
N MET A 831 -37.76 23.83 -13.69
CA MET A 831 -37.75 22.86 -14.79
C MET A 831 -38.86 21.79 -14.62
N LEU A 832 -38.96 21.21 -13.43
CA LEU A 832 -39.98 20.22 -13.08
C LEU A 832 -41.39 20.82 -13.14
N GLY A 833 -41.55 22.06 -12.66
CA GLY A 833 -42.85 22.79 -12.64
C GLY A 833 -43.37 23.15 -14.04
N MET A 834 -42.49 23.39 -15.03
CA MET A 834 -42.90 23.74 -16.38
C MET A 834 -43.05 22.51 -17.30
N ALA A 835 -42.65 21.31 -16.86
CA ALA A 835 -42.69 20.08 -17.63
C ALA A 835 -44.14 19.69 -17.99
N GLN A 836 -44.34 19.12 -19.15
CA GLN A 836 -45.62 18.62 -19.66
C GLN A 836 -45.52 17.10 -19.97
N PRO A 837 -46.65 16.40 -20.10
CA PRO A 837 -46.65 15.01 -20.46
C PRO A 837 -45.86 14.72 -21.77
N ASN A 838 -45.05 13.67 -21.75
CA ASN A 838 -44.14 13.26 -22.83
C ASN A 838 -42.91 14.15 -23.03
N ASP A 839 -42.65 15.19 -22.21
CA ASP A 839 -41.42 15.96 -22.25
C ASP A 839 -40.22 15.08 -21.83
N LEU A 840 -39.03 15.45 -22.30
CA LEU A 840 -37.78 14.87 -21.85
C LEU A 840 -36.93 16.00 -21.22
N LEU A 841 -36.58 15.80 -19.94
CA LEU A 841 -35.75 16.68 -19.15
C LEU A 841 -34.37 16.07 -18.97
N LEU A 842 -33.31 16.78 -19.41
CA LEU A 842 -31.93 16.41 -19.17
C LEU A 842 -31.33 17.36 -18.15
N ILE A 843 -30.80 16.82 -17.06
CA ILE A 843 -30.27 17.57 -15.92
C ILE A 843 -28.79 17.21 -15.73
N PHE A 844 -27.93 18.20 -15.78
CA PHE A 844 -26.52 18.07 -15.39
C PHE A 844 -26.35 18.58 -13.95
N GLY A 845 -26.54 17.67 -12.97
CA GLY A 845 -26.59 18.04 -11.56
C GLY A 845 -25.23 17.98 -10.87
N SER A 846 -24.88 19.01 -10.10
CA SER A 846 -23.64 19.05 -9.31
C SER A 846 -23.75 18.23 -8.01
N ILE A 847 -24.86 18.35 -7.26
CA ILE A 847 -25.16 17.56 -6.06
C ILE A 847 -26.23 16.53 -6.37
N VAL A 848 -25.82 15.46 -7.02
CA VAL A 848 -26.72 14.43 -7.59
C VAL A 848 -27.75 13.86 -6.61
N THR A 849 -27.39 13.68 -5.32
CA THR A 849 -28.31 13.20 -4.29
C THR A 849 -29.44 14.20 -3.99
N ARG A 850 -29.15 15.50 -3.99
CA ARG A 850 -30.12 16.57 -3.83
C ARG A 850 -31.08 16.61 -5.03
N CYS A 851 -30.52 16.64 -6.24
CA CYS A 851 -31.29 16.65 -7.48
C CYS A 851 -32.22 15.43 -7.57
N TRP A 852 -31.72 14.24 -7.25
CA TRP A 852 -32.52 13.03 -7.28
C TRP A 852 -33.68 13.06 -6.30
N LYS A 853 -33.48 13.56 -5.08
CA LYS A 853 -34.56 13.76 -4.11
C LYS A 853 -35.62 14.73 -4.62
N GLN A 854 -35.22 15.86 -5.21
CA GLN A 854 -36.15 16.81 -5.80
C GLN A 854 -36.97 16.14 -6.93
N ILE A 855 -36.35 15.34 -7.79
CA ILE A 855 -37.01 14.62 -8.88
C ILE A 855 -38.03 13.64 -8.32
N ILE A 856 -37.67 12.73 -7.42
CA ILE A 856 -38.58 11.66 -6.97
C ILE A 856 -39.71 12.15 -6.07
N TYR A 857 -39.53 13.27 -5.35
CA TYR A 857 -40.56 13.86 -4.47
C TYR A 857 -41.38 14.93 -5.15
N PHE A 858 -41.08 15.33 -6.37
CA PHE A 858 -41.90 16.27 -7.15
C PHE A 858 -43.27 15.65 -7.43
N LYS A 859 -44.32 16.49 -7.38
CA LYS A 859 -45.68 16.11 -7.75
C LYS A 859 -46.18 17.05 -8.83
N PRO A 860 -46.36 16.58 -10.07
CA PRO A 860 -46.95 17.37 -11.15
C PRO A 860 -48.33 17.91 -10.79
N ALA A 861 -48.63 19.13 -11.18
CA ALA A 861 -49.92 19.77 -10.83
C ALA A 861 -51.16 18.98 -11.36
N TRP A 862 -50.99 18.34 -12.50
CA TRP A 862 -52.08 17.49 -13.09
C TRP A 862 -52.25 16.15 -12.38
N ALA A 863 -51.27 15.64 -11.65
CA ALA A 863 -51.40 14.42 -10.86
C ALA A 863 -52.33 14.57 -9.66
N SER A 864 -52.65 15.85 -9.27
CA SER A 864 -53.64 16.15 -8.22
C SER A 864 -55.06 16.25 -8.69
N GLU A 865 -55.35 16.20 -10.03
CA GLU A 865 -56.68 16.24 -10.59
C GLU A 865 -57.28 14.86 -10.93
N GLU A 866 -56.47 13.82 -10.98
CA GLU A 866 -56.96 12.45 -10.91
C GLU A 866 -57.41 12.20 -9.44
N LYS A 867 -58.64 12.60 -9.10
CA LYS A 867 -59.38 11.91 -8.05
C LYS A 867 -59.34 10.44 -8.39
N PRO A 868 -58.90 9.56 -7.46
CA PRO A 868 -59.04 8.15 -7.70
C PRO A 868 -60.54 7.98 -8.02
N ASP A 869 -60.80 7.51 -9.24
CA ASP A 869 -62.14 7.05 -9.59
C ASP A 869 -62.59 6.17 -8.42
N GLU A 870 -63.68 6.51 -7.75
CA GLU A 870 -64.34 5.65 -6.77
C GLU A 870 -64.94 4.44 -7.49
N ALA A 871 -64.14 3.86 -8.39
CA ALA A 871 -64.38 2.52 -8.92
C ALA A 871 -64.12 1.58 -7.75
N LYS A 872 -65.19 1.43 -6.94
CA LYS A 872 -65.42 0.24 -6.12
C LYS A 872 -64.11 -0.34 -5.56
N SER A 873 -63.56 0.28 -4.52
CA SER A 873 -62.75 -0.49 -3.62
C SER A 873 -63.66 -1.61 -3.12
N GLU A 874 -63.61 -2.77 -3.76
CA GLU A 874 -63.99 -4.01 -3.05
C GLU A 874 -63.12 -3.93 -1.79
N LYS A 875 -63.75 -3.65 -0.65
CA LYS A 875 -63.08 -3.70 0.65
C LYS A 875 -62.48 -5.08 0.72
N LEU A 876 -61.18 -5.15 0.44
CA LEU A 876 -60.43 -6.38 0.71
C LEU A 876 -60.79 -6.77 2.15
N PRO A 877 -61.37 -7.96 2.35
CA PRO A 877 -61.79 -8.41 3.67
C PRO A 877 -60.59 -8.24 4.60
N SER A 878 -60.83 -7.65 5.79
CA SER A 878 -59.76 -7.35 6.74
C SER A 878 -58.88 -8.58 6.87
N LEU A 879 -57.54 -8.42 6.88
CA LEU A 879 -56.58 -9.49 7.03
C LEU A 879 -56.98 -10.52 8.11
N LYS A 880 -57.63 -10.08 9.21
CA LYS A 880 -58.22 -10.94 10.24
C LYS A 880 -59.38 -11.81 9.73
N LYS A 881 -60.10 -11.36 8.71
CA LYS A 881 -61.20 -12.13 8.11
C LYS A 881 -60.68 -13.19 7.13
N LEU A 882 -59.58 -12.89 6.45
CA LEU A 882 -58.88 -13.82 5.58
C LEU A 882 -58.06 -14.85 6.34
N TYR A 883 -57.51 -14.42 7.47
CA TYR A 883 -56.63 -15.22 8.35
C TYR A 883 -57.09 -15.07 9.79
N PRO A 884 -58.04 -15.89 10.29
CA PRO A 884 -58.58 -15.80 11.65
C PRO A 884 -57.50 -15.94 12.76
N ASN A 885 -56.42 -16.65 12.48
CA ASN A 885 -55.32 -16.91 13.40
C ASN A 885 -54.14 -15.91 13.25
N LEU A 886 -54.36 -14.75 12.69
CA LEU A 886 -53.32 -13.74 12.51
C LEU A 886 -52.95 -13.11 13.86
N VAL A 887 -51.69 -13.24 14.20
CA VAL A 887 -51.07 -12.64 15.39
C VAL A 887 -49.96 -11.69 14.97
N SER A 888 -49.92 -10.51 15.59
CA SER A 888 -48.87 -9.52 15.42
C SER A 888 -48.13 -9.37 16.74
N ASP A 889 -46.82 -9.62 16.74
CA ASP A 889 -45.92 -9.44 17.88
C ASP A 889 -44.59 -8.79 17.42
N GLU A 890 -43.60 -8.67 18.31
CA GLU A 890 -42.29 -8.06 18.05
C GLU A 890 -41.50 -8.76 16.94
N ARG A 891 -41.89 -9.98 16.54
CA ARG A 891 -41.28 -10.74 15.43
C ARG A 891 -41.99 -10.54 14.10
N GLY A 892 -43.04 -9.70 14.06
CA GLY A 892 -43.84 -9.39 12.89
C GLY A 892 -45.25 -10.04 12.86
N VAL A 893 -45.91 -10.05 11.67
CA VAL A 893 -47.22 -10.61 11.47
C VAL A 893 -47.13 -12.08 11.04
N ARG A 894 -47.74 -12.99 11.75
CA ARG A 894 -47.71 -14.46 11.49
C ARG A 894 -49.04 -15.13 11.78
N LEU A 895 -49.22 -16.30 11.22
CA LEU A 895 -50.33 -17.17 11.58
C LEU A 895 -49.98 -17.97 12.83
N ALA A 896 -50.77 -17.87 13.87
CA ALA A 896 -50.68 -18.75 15.03
C ALA A 896 -51.05 -20.18 14.61
N LYS A 897 -50.35 -21.21 15.16
CA LYS A 897 -50.66 -22.62 14.94
C LYS A 897 -52.03 -22.97 15.51
#